data_297291b879ceba0d5b103ba6671474bf
#
_entry.id   297291b879ceba0d5b103ba6671474bf
#
_cell.length_a   1.000
_cell.length_b   1.000
_cell.length_c   1.000
_cell.angle_alpha   90.00
_cell.angle_beta   90.00
_cell.angle_gamma   90.00
#
_symmetry.space_group_name_H-M   'P 1'
#
loop_
_entity.id
_entity.type
_entity.pdbx_description
1 polymer ?
#
loop_
_entity_poly.entity_id
_entity_poly.type
_entity_poly.pdbx_seq_one_letter_code
_entity_poly.pdbx_strand_id
1 'polypeptide(L)'
;LFDLDNDYGTRAYLSSAQKQKSAVKSRQYSLAEEKEEKKKQPQKLLLTWLVNEPEILLADDPTGALDTQTSIQIMELIKDISKEKLVIMVTHNPDLAEKYSTRIVRLLDGTVVSDSNPFSEKAEEQERLSEEKIFVQAKKERAKMSLWTAFKLSARNLWTKRARTIMTCLAGSIGIIGVSLVLAVSAGVKGYIASMQDDMLSGNPITIEESTYDLNAFLGNLSTNEKLEIIKDHVNVNSLLEYFSKNLTGDQSFIVKNTITEDYINYLKAMPKEYYSAIAYYYGINLSNNIYTDFTSSQELFHPSLTVIKSIYTKVLENQDGFAEYSNLILSLSQPISQVLSDEDYILSQYDMKAGHFPTKENELLLVLNKDQSVTDLTLAQLGYYTQDEFIALAVNLNDPNNKKRFTYEELMNKSFYYYPNNAIYENGLSTATNLYPIRYKSDQKDIAQSGEELKVVGIIMPKEDISYGALQSGFYYTEALVERFLNDAKTSSILASAKEAIRYLNQMTGNQGKVTEDNFRFGITTDSGISMMKITYDFTWYNYGSTTPNIKKDEELTSVSASSGMLSMMMPSSNVSANGPSIREIGGNSLPNSVEIYPLDFDRKFLVTDYLDAWNEDETIQVGDNVLAKEDRYEVKYSDNLELIITMVNGMIDIVTVALICFTALSLVVSCVMIAIITYVSVMERVKEIGVIRSLGGRKKDVSHLFNAETFMIGLCSGVFGIAVTYLVSLILNIVVHQFTGVDSICALPWWQAFIMILVSVALTAVSGLIPAKSAAKKDPVVALRTE
;
A
#
# COMPACT_ATOMS: atom_id res chain seq x y z
N LEU A 1 4.31 -24.65 53.08
CA LEU A 1 4.44 -25.46 54.29
C LEU A 1 5.84 -26.06 54.36
N PHE A 2 6.46 -25.83 55.47
CA PHE A 2 7.76 -26.32 55.99
C PHE A 2 8.98 -25.45 55.72
N ASP A 3 9.29 -24.65 56.69
CA ASP A 3 10.44 -24.60 57.58
C ASP A 3 11.82 -24.83 56.95
N LEU A 4 12.55 -23.75 56.90
CA LEU A 4 14.01 -23.73 57.01
C LEU A 4 14.45 -22.33 57.48
N ASP A 5 14.18 -22.05 58.73
CA ASP A 5 14.88 -21.01 59.49
C ASP A 5 16.20 -21.58 60.05
N ASN A 6 17.17 -20.69 60.13
CA ASN A 6 18.45 -20.84 60.90
C ASN A 6 19.69 -21.32 60.16
N ASP A 7 20.09 -20.70 59.04
CA ASP A 7 21.54 -20.76 58.72
C ASP A 7 22.07 -19.53 57.92
N TYR A 8 21.32 -18.45 57.78
CA TYR A 8 21.75 -17.25 57.06
C TYR A 8 22.36 -16.13 57.90
N GLY A 9 22.26 -16.20 59.21
CA GLY A 9 22.71 -15.15 60.12
C GLY A 9 24.22 -15.13 60.31
N THR A 10 24.88 -16.27 60.35
CA THR A 10 26.33 -16.39 60.68
C THR A 10 27.23 -16.23 59.48
N ARG A 11 26.80 -16.60 58.28
CA ARG A 11 27.56 -16.36 57.03
C ARG A 11 27.55 -14.88 56.58
N ALA A 12 26.50 -14.13 56.85
CA ALA A 12 26.44 -12.71 56.52
C ALA A 12 27.42 -11.84 57.35
N TYR A 13 27.66 -12.18 58.62
CA TYR A 13 28.60 -11.44 59.48
C TYR A 13 30.06 -11.68 59.11
N LEU A 14 30.44 -12.91 58.71
CA LEU A 14 31.80 -13.20 58.24
C LEU A 14 32.12 -12.59 56.90
N SER A 15 31.14 -12.49 56.00
CA SER A 15 31.29 -11.84 54.69
C SER A 15 31.41 -10.32 54.78
N SER A 16 30.72 -9.69 55.73
CA SER A 16 30.81 -8.23 55.94
C SER A 16 32.15 -7.82 56.55
N ALA A 17 32.68 -8.60 57.48
CA ALA A 17 33.99 -8.35 58.10
C ALA A 17 35.16 -8.60 57.10
N GLN A 18 35.05 -9.57 56.22
CA GLN A 18 36.02 -9.77 55.14
C GLN A 18 35.92 -8.68 54.06
N LYS A 19 34.73 -8.23 53.69
CA LYS A 19 34.53 -7.08 52.77
C LYS A 19 35.05 -5.77 53.38
N GLN A 20 34.86 -5.53 54.67
CA GLN A 20 35.43 -4.36 55.31
C GLN A 20 36.97 -4.42 55.40
N LYS A 21 37.58 -5.56 55.70
CA LYS A 21 39.05 -5.71 55.66
C LYS A 21 39.65 -5.58 54.26
N SER A 22 38.99 -6.06 53.22
CA SER A 22 39.41 -5.90 51.82
C SER A 22 39.19 -4.46 51.31
N ALA A 23 38.14 -3.79 51.77
CA ALA A 23 37.86 -2.38 51.44
C ALA A 23 38.85 -1.43 52.10
N VAL A 24 39.29 -1.71 53.38
CA VAL A 24 40.32 -0.91 54.06
C VAL A 24 41.68 -1.15 53.40
N LYS A 25 42.01 -2.38 53.00
CA LYS A 25 43.26 -2.69 52.31
C LYS A 25 43.31 -2.09 50.90
N SER A 26 42.21 -2.13 50.13
CA SER A 26 42.11 -1.47 48.83
C SER A 26 42.18 0.04 48.93
N ARG A 27 41.60 0.64 49.98
CA ARG A 27 41.66 2.07 50.23
C ARG A 27 43.06 2.56 50.64
N GLN A 28 43.84 1.72 51.39
CA GLN A 28 45.26 2.00 51.68
C GLN A 28 46.16 1.85 50.44
N TYR A 29 45.91 0.87 49.56
CA TYR A 29 46.62 0.73 48.28
C TYR A 29 46.26 1.88 47.31
N SER A 30 45.00 2.27 47.21
CA SER A 30 44.58 3.41 46.37
C SER A 30 45.15 4.76 46.86
N LEU A 31 45.24 4.96 48.18
CA LEU A 31 45.86 6.16 48.77
C LEU A 31 47.39 6.19 48.60
N ALA A 32 48.06 5.02 48.58
CA ALA A 32 49.48 4.92 48.27
C ALA A 32 49.78 5.17 46.80
N GLU A 33 48.95 4.57 45.87
CA GLU A 33 49.00 4.84 44.44
C GLU A 33 48.64 6.29 44.08
N GLU A 34 47.65 6.87 44.76
CA GLU A 34 47.26 8.26 44.57
C GLU A 34 48.35 9.25 45.07
N LYS A 35 49.08 8.88 46.11
CA LYS A 35 50.25 9.63 46.56
C LYS A 35 51.46 9.48 45.61
N GLU A 36 51.71 8.32 45.04
CA GLU A 36 52.73 8.10 44.01
C GLU A 36 52.36 8.74 42.67
N GLU A 37 51.09 8.72 42.27
CA GLU A 37 50.62 9.43 41.07
C GLU A 37 50.68 10.94 41.23
N LYS A 38 50.39 11.50 42.45
CA LYS A 38 50.54 12.92 42.72
C LYS A 38 51.99 13.34 42.71
N LYS A 39 52.95 12.49 43.10
CA LYS A 39 54.37 12.71 42.97
C LYS A 39 54.89 12.70 41.54
N LYS A 40 54.24 11.96 40.60
CA LYS A 40 54.67 11.91 39.21
C LYS A 40 53.96 12.98 38.32
N GLN A 41 52.89 13.63 38.79
CA GLN A 41 52.15 14.64 38.07
C GLN A 41 52.96 15.81 37.53
N PRO A 42 53.92 16.42 38.32
CA PRO A 42 54.69 17.55 37.83
C PRO A 42 55.65 17.17 36.69
N GLN A 43 56.27 15.97 36.77
CA GLN A 43 57.18 15.50 35.74
C GLN A 43 56.40 15.12 34.42
N LYS A 44 55.21 14.56 34.54
CA LYS A 44 54.35 14.31 33.42
C LYS A 44 53.86 15.59 32.70
N LEU A 45 53.60 16.65 33.45
CA LEU A 45 53.16 17.93 32.94
C LEU A 45 54.28 18.61 32.11
N LEU A 46 55.53 18.62 32.64
CA LEU A 46 56.68 19.16 31.98
C LEU A 46 57.05 18.40 30.70
N LEU A 47 57.01 17.08 30.75
CA LEU A 47 57.22 16.23 29.56
C LEU A 47 56.15 16.48 28.47
N THR A 48 54.93 16.82 28.85
CA THR A 48 53.85 17.11 27.87
C THR A 48 54.08 18.46 27.18
N TRP A 49 54.71 19.44 27.79
CA TRP A 49 55.05 20.73 27.16
C TRP A 49 56.20 20.63 26.17
N LEU A 50 57.06 19.61 26.33
CA LEU A 50 58.17 19.33 25.41
C LEU A 50 57.78 18.61 24.12
N VAL A 51 56.57 18.02 24.08
CA VAL A 51 56.05 17.24 22.90
C VAL A 51 56.01 18.09 21.62
N ASN A 52 55.85 19.41 21.73
CA ASN A 52 55.80 20.31 20.58
C ASN A 52 57.20 20.97 20.27
N GLU A 53 58.26 20.52 20.91
CA GLU A 53 59.63 21.03 20.72
C GLU A 53 59.68 22.58 20.72
N PRO A 54 59.21 23.29 21.78
CA PRO A 54 59.24 24.73 21.81
C PRO A 54 60.70 25.26 21.83
N GLU A 55 60.96 26.33 21.13
CA GLU A 55 62.25 27.00 21.12
C GLU A 55 62.49 27.77 22.45
N ILE A 56 61.45 28.27 23.08
CA ILE A 56 61.43 29.01 24.30
C ILE A 56 60.48 28.37 25.32
N LEU A 57 60.94 28.10 26.53
CA LEU A 57 60.15 27.62 27.68
C LEU A 57 59.97 28.75 28.69
N LEU A 58 58.72 29.12 28.95
CA LEU A 58 58.39 30.09 30.03
C LEU A 58 57.91 29.32 31.24
N ALA A 59 58.63 29.46 32.40
CA ALA A 59 58.30 28.83 33.67
C ALA A 59 58.01 29.93 34.73
N ASP A 60 56.71 30.00 35.13
CA ASP A 60 56.27 30.91 36.18
C ASP A 60 56.20 30.13 37.48
N ASP A 61 57.11 30.46 38.40
CA ASP A 61 57.30 29.82 39.74
C ASP A 61 57.15 28.28 39.74
N PRO A 62 57.98 27.54 38.98
CA PRO A 62 57.79 26.09 38.76
C PRO A 62 57.96 25.27 40.06
N THR A 63 58.35 25.86 41.14
CA THR A 63 58.61 25.21 42.41
C THR A 63 57.68 25.69 43.54
N GLY A 64 56.84 26.70 43.33
CA GLY A 64 56.07 27.39 44.37
C GLY A 64 55.08 26.57 45.17
N ALA A 65 54.64 25.40 44.61
CA ALA A 65 53.66 24.52 45.25
C ALA A 65 54.22 23.14 45.60
N LEU A 66 55.54 22.94 45.56
CA LEU A 66 56.19 21.64 45.67
C LEU A 66 57.08 21.52 46.92
N ASP A 67 57.24 20.28 47.40
CA ASP A 67 58.20 19.94 48.42
C ASP A 67 59.62 20.11 47.92
N THR A 68 60.57 20.38 48.85
CA THR A 68 61.98 20.72 48.55
C THR A 68 62.66 19.67 47.65
N GLN A 69 62.31 18.37 47.80
CA GLN A 69 62.94 17.30 47.06
C GLN A 69 62.39 17.24 45.59
N THR A 70 61.12 17.45 45.39
CA THR A 70 60.50 17.53 44.07
C THR A 70 60.92 18.82 43.35
N SER A 71 61.05 19.92 44.05
CA SER A 71 61.57 21.22 43.54
C SER A 71 62.94 21.04 42.92
N ILE A 72 63.87 20.37 43.63
CA ILE A 72 65.20 20.09 43.11
C ILE A 72 65.17 19.24 41.82
N GLN A 73 64.34 18.20 41.80
CA GLN A 73 64.22 17.34 40.62
C GLN A 73 63.67 18.08 39.39
N ILE A 74 62.71 18.98 39.58
CA ILE A 74 62.22 19.84 38.52
C ILE A 74 63.27 20.82 38.05
N MET A 75 64.01 21.44 38.95
CA MET A 75 65.06 22.39 38.61
C MET A 75 66.22 21.72 37.85
N GLU A 76 66.58 20.48 38.21
CA GLU A 76 67.56 19.70 37.42
C GLU A 76 67.04 19.38 36.00
N LEU A 77 65.76 19.01 35.88
CA LEU A 77 65.16 18.77 34.59
C LEU A 77 65.06 20.04 33.71
N ILE A 78 64.70 21.20 34.30
CA ILE A 78 64.68 22.50 33.63
C ILE A 78 66.10 22.87 33.21
N LYS A 79 67.14 22.60 34.00
CA LYS A 79 68.55 22.83 33.67
C LYS A 79 69.00 21.96 32.49
N ASP A 80 68.55 20.71 32.41
CA ASP A 80 68.91 19.86 31.32
C ASP A 80 68.22 20.36 30.01
N ILE A 81 66.98 20.80 30.09
CA ILE A 81 66.26 21.41 28.94
C ILE A 81 66.95 22.72 28.52
N SER A 82 67.50 23.48 29.43
CA SER A 82 68.17 24.76 29.15
C SER A 82 69.48 24.62 28.37
N LYS A 83 70.03 23.42 28.22
CA LYS A 83 71.16 23.12 27.34
C LYS A 83 70.87 23.27 25.85
N GLU A 84 69.60 22.99 25.49
CA GLU A 84 69.14 22.96 24.08
C GLU A 84 68.09 24.04 23.74
N LYS A 85 67.35 24.55 24.75
CA LYS A 85 66.27 25.50 24.65
C LYS A 85 66.44 26.72 25.53
N LEU A 86 65.93 27.86 25.08
CA LEU A 86 65.93 29.06 25.97
C LEU A 86 64.83 28.88 27.04
N VAL A 87 65.23 28.91 28.29
CA VAL A 87 64.29 28.84 29.42
C VAL A 87 64.28 30.19 30.12
N ILE A 88 63.10 30.82 30.22
CA ILE A 88 62.88 32.05 31.00
C ILE A 88 62.01 31.63 32.19
N MET A 89 62.57 31.78 33.40
CA MET A 89 61.93 31.39 34.64
C MET A 89 61.69 32.62 35.53
N VAL A 90 60.48 32.71 36.06
CA VAL A 90 60.16 33.67 37.11
C VAL A 90 60.09 32.89 38.43
N THR A 91 60.80 33.34 39.47
CA THR A 91 60.79 32.72 40.81
C THR A 91 60.99 33.74 41.90
N HIS A 92 60.41 33.50 43.07
CA HIS A 92 60.58 34.27 44.26
C HIS A 92 61.62 33.65 45.19
N ASN A 93 62.26 32.53 44.80
CA ASN A 93 63.28 31.85 45.59
C ASN A 93 64.70 32.22 45.06
N PRO A 94 65.43 33.05 45.72
CA PRO A 94 66.77 33.53 45.30
C PRO A 94 67.82 32.42 45.25
N ASP A 95 67.74 31.41 46.14
CA ASP A 95 68.71 30.31 46.19
C ASP A 95 68.64 29.41 44.97
N LEU A 96 67.39 29.15 44.45
CA LEU A 96 67.18 28.41 43.27
C LEU A 96 67.58 29.18 42.02
N ALA A 97 67.34 30.48 42.00
CA ALA A 97 67.74 31.34 40.91
C ALA A 97 69.28 31.36 40.77
N GLU A 98 70.01 31.55 41.87
CA GLU A 98 71.49 31.59 41.90
C GLU A 98 72.14 30.28 41.52
N LYS A 99 71.50 29.14 41.86
CA LYS A 99 72.10 27.82 41.64
C LYS A 99 71.84 27.30 40.18
N TYR A 100 70.75 27.66 39.56
CA TYR A 100 70.28 27.02 38.29
C TYR A 100 70.26 27.95 37.08
N SER A 101 70.34 29.32 37.27
CA SER A 101 70.25 30.29 36.19
C SER A 101 71.63 30.74 35.66
N THR A 102 71.66 30.97 34.36
CA THR A 102 72.90 31.58 33.76
C THR A 102 72.84 33.09 33.69
N ARG A 103 71.72 33.73 33.81
CA ARG A 103 71.48 35.18 33.87
C ARG A 103 70.31 35.44 34.82
N ILE A 104 70.51 36.40 35.75
CA ILE A 104 69.51 36.78 36.74
C ILE A 104 69.19 38.25 36.57
N VAL A 105 67.86 38.51 36.28
CA VAL A 105 67.32 39.86 36.22
C VAL A 105 66.45 40.09 37.47
N ARG A 106 66.78 40.95 38.34
CA ARG A 106 66.00 41.27 39.53
C ARG A 106 65.11 42.47 39.25
N LEU A 107 63.80 42.23 39.47
CA LEU A 107 62.75 43.22 39.30
C LEU A 107 62.17 43.63 40.62
N LEU A 108 62.00 44.94 40.82
CA LEU A 108 61.28 45.54 41.95
C LEU A 108 60.28 46.55 41.40
N ASP A 109 58.99 46.39 41.75
CA ASP A 109 57.90 47.26 41.30
C ASP A 109 57.90 47.53 39.82
N GLY A 110 58.19 46.49 39.04
CA GLY A 110 58.16 46.53 37.54
C GLY A 110 59.41 47.16 36.91
N THR A 111 60.39 47.55 37.71
CA THR A 111 61.66 48.08 37.23
C THR A 111 62.83 47.12 37.46
N VAL A 112 63.82 47.12 36.52
CA VAL A 112 65.02 46.27 36.65
C VAL A 112 65.98 46.90 37.61
N VAL A 113 66.20 46.24 38.74
CA VAL A 113 67.14 46.75 39.81
C VAL A 113 68.58 46.27 39.53
N SER A 114 68.73 45.04 39.11
CA SER A 114 70.04 44.49 38.72
C SER A 114 69.93 43.42 37.68
N ASP A 115 70.93 43.31 36.80
CA ASP A 115 71.12 42.30 35.79
C ASP A 115 72.53 41.75 35.89
N SER A 116 72.66 40.43 36.06
CA SER A 116 73.92 39.73 36.22
C SER A 116 74.79 39.69 34.95
N ASN A 117 74.20 39.90 33.81
CA ASN A 117 74.91 39.95 32.54
C ASN A 117 74.18 40.89 31.56
N PRO A 118 74.28 42.22 31.75
CA PRO A 118 73.61 43.24 30.95
C PRO A 118 74.13 43.24 29.52
N PHE A 119 73.21 43.40 28.58
CA PHE A 119 73.49 43.47 27.14
C PHE A 119 74.20 44.80 26.79
N SER A 120 75.26 44.75 26.01
CA SER A 120 75.96 45.96 25.57
C SER A 120 75.44 46.45 24.18
N GLU A 121 75.22 47.76 24.01
CA GLU A 121 74.64 48.38 22.79
C GLU A 121 75.43 48.06 21.50
N LYS A 122 76.66 47.57 21.54
CA LYS A 122 77.50 47.22 20.41
C LYS A 122 77.10 45.80 19.80
N ALA A 123 76.44 44.96 20.54
CA ALA A 123 75.99 43.64 20.12
C ALA A 123 74.60 43.69 19.33
N GLU A 124 73.84 44.74 19.62
CA GLU A 124 72.50 44.93 19.07
C GLU A 124 72.57 45.31 17.57
N GLU A 125 73.57 46.01 17.13
CA GLU A 125 73.74 46.47 15.75
C GLU A 125 74.23 45.37 14.78
N GLN A 126 74.97 44.37 15.29
CA GLN A 126 75.43 43.21 14.51
C GLN A 126 74.36 42.11 14.38
N GLU A 127 73.53 41.99 15.33
CA GLU A 127 72.43 41.02 15.33
C GLU A 127 71.32 41.50 14.38
N ARG A 128 70.91 42.76 14.34
CA ARG A 128 69.92 43.34 13.47
C ARG A 128 70.22 43.07 11.96
N LEU A 129 71.52 43.10 11.57
CA LEU A 129 71.93 42.84 10.21
C LEU A 129 71.96 41.39 9.79
N SER A 130 71.98 40.49 10.78
CA SER A 130 71.82 39.03 10.54
C SER A 130 70.37 38.52 10.50
N GLU A 131 69.48 39.19 11.27
CA GLU A 131 68.04 38.79 11.35
C GLU A 131 67.25 39.11 10.05
N GLU A 132 67.57 40.16 9.31
CA GLU A 132 66.89 40.51 8.08
C GLU A 132 67.04 39.44 6.94
N LYS A 133 68.01 38.55 7.05
CA LYS A 133 68.22 37.46 6.07
C LYS A 133 67.54 36.13 6.44
N ILE A 134 67.17 35.96 7.69
CA ILE A 134 66.59 34.70 8.21
C ILE A 134 65.03 34.70 8.19
N PHE A 135 64.43 35.93 8.14
CA PHE A 135 62.97 36.07 8.20
C PHE A 135 62.22 35.68 6.90
N VAL A 136 62.91 35.40 5.77
CA VAL A 136 62.25 35.16 4.47
C VAL A 136 61.94 33.71 4.20
N GLN A 137 62.29 32.70 5.02
CA GLN A 137 62.16 31.30 4.65
C GLN A 137 61.56 30.36 5.73
N ALA A 138 60.97 30.86 6.76
CA ALA A 138 60.16 29.98 7.65
C ALA A 138 58.68 30.07 7.29
N LYS A 139 58.27 29.33 6.27
CA LYS A 139 56.86 29.01 6.06
C LYS A 139 56.37 28.29 7.30
N LYS A 140 55.63 28.99 8.20
CA LYS A 140 55.02 28.39 9.40
C LYS A 140 54.19 27.19 8.98
N GLU A 141 54.69 25.98 9.02
CA GLU A 141 53.93 24.77 9.00
C GLU A 141 53.09 24.72 10.26
N ARG A 142 51.85 25.17 10.14
CA ARG A 142 50.92 25.13 11.25
C ARG A 142 50.57 23.65 11.47
N ALA A 143 50.98 23.09 12.58
CA ALA A 143 50.55 21.74 12.99
C ALA A 143 49.01 21.61 12.85
N LYS A 144 48.56 20.76 11.94
CA LYS A 144 47.14 20.49 11.71
C LYS A 144 46.86 19.05 12.14
N MET A 145 45.89 18.83 12.99
CA MET A 145 45.42 17.49 13.29
C MET A 145 44.77 16.96 12.00
N SER A 146 45.24 15.80 11.50
CA SER A 146 44.59 15.11 10.40
C SER A 146 43.19 14.64 10.84
N LEU A 147 42.22 14.75 9.92
CA LEU A 147 40.89 14.20 10.18
C LEU A 147 40.95 12.71 10.54
N TRP A 148 41.83 11.94 9.89
CA TRP A 148 42.04 10.51 10.20
C TRP A 148 42.53 10.29 11.63
N THR A 149 43.43 11.13 12.13
CA THR A 149 43.91 11.09 13.50
C THR A 149 42.78 11.41 14.50
N ALA A 150 41.92 12.40 14.18
CA ALA A 150 40.72 12.71 14.96
C ALA A 150 39.77 11.51 15.03
N PHE A 151 39.51 10.85 13.90
CA PHE A 151 38.69 9.64 13.84
C PHE A 151 39.29 8.50 14.69
N LYS A 152 40.58 8.21 14.54
CA LYS A 152 41.26 7.13 15.31
C LYS A 152 41.22 7.38 16.83
N LEU A 153 41.42 8.61 17.23
CA LEU A 153 41.33 9.03 18.64
C LEU A 153 39.88 8.92 19.17
N SER A 154 38.90 9.38 18.38
CA SER A 154 37.47 9.29 18.73
C SER A 154 37.02 7.83 18.85
N ALA A 155 37.43 6.97 17.92
CA ALA A 155 37.10 5.53 17.95
C ALA A 155 37.64 4.88 19.23
N ARG A 156 38.90 5.17 19.60
CA ARG A 156 39.50 4.66 20.83
C ARG A 156 38.78 5.15 22.09
N ASN A 157 38.35 6.40 22.09
CA ASN A 157 37.61 6.99 23.21
C ASN A 157 36.23 6.36 23.38
N LEU A 158 35.50 6.16 22.28
CA LEU A 158 34.20 5.46 22.26
C LEU A 158 34.33 4.04 22.80
N TRP A 159 35.41 3.35 22.43
CA TRP A 159 35.67 1.99 22.90
C TRP A 159 36.01 1.90 24.39
N THR A 160 36.70 2.89 24.96
CA THR A 160 37.01 2.92 26.39
C THR A 160 35.78 3.18 27.26
N LYS A 161 34.77 3.93 26.75
CA LYS A 161 33.54 4.30 27.47
C LYS A 161 32.32 3.57 26.92
N ARG A 162 32.41 2.23 26.78
CA ARG A 162 31.39 1.36 26.08
C ARG A 162 29.97 1.60 26.55
N ALA A 163 29.71 1.61 27.87
CA ALA A 163 28.35 1.75 28.40
C ALA A 163 27.67 3.04 27.93
N ARG A 164 28.39 4.18 27.99
CA ARG A 164 27.86 5.47 27.53
C ARG A 164 27.62 5.47 26.02
N THR A 165 28.56 4.96 25.24
CA THR A 165 28.46 4.90 23.79
C THR A 165 27.23 4.07 23.38
N ILE A 166 27.02 2.90 24.00
CA ILE A 166 25.84 2.06 23.76
C ILE A 166 24.55 2.82 24.09
N MET A 167 24.47 3.45 25.24
CA MET A 167 23.28 4.24 25.64
C MET A 167 22.99 5.39 24.67
N THR A 168 24.04 6.07 24.20
CA THR A 168 23.88 7.17 23.23
C THR A 168 23.43 6.63 21.86
N CYS A 169 24.01 5.51 21.41
CA CYS A 169 23.62 4.86 20.18
C CYS A 169 22.18 4.35 20.23
N LEU A 170 21.76 3.74 21.35
CA LEU A 170 20.38 3.30 21.55
C LEU A 170 19.41 4.49 21.52
N ALA A 171 19.72 5.57 22.24
CA ALA A 171 18.89 6.77 22.24
C ALA A 171 18.77 7.40 20.84
N GLY A 172 19.86 7.39 20.06
CA GLY A 172 19.86 7.85 18.67
C GLY A 172 19.11 6.93 17.70
N SER A 173 19.14 5.62 17.94
CA SER A 173 18.51 4.64 17.04
C SER A 173 16.98 4.60 17.16
N ILE A 174 16.38 4.94 18.30
CA ILE A 174 14.93 4.88 18.52
C ILE A 174 14.17 5.70 17.46
N GLY A 175 14.61 6.95 17.22
CA GLY A 175 13.97 7.77 16.18
C GLY A 175 14.16 7.21 14.77
N ILE A 176 15.32 6.64 14.48
CA ILE A 176 15.62 6.01 13.18
C ILE A 176 14.80 4.74 12.99
N ILE A 177 14.67 3.90 14.02
CA ILE A 177 13.82 2.70 13.98
C ILE A 177 12.37 3.09 13.67
N GLY A 178 11.82 4.09 14.35
CA GLY A 178 10.45 4.54 14.14
C GLY A 178 10.18 4.98 12.70
N VAL A 179 11.03 5.88 12.15
CA VAL A 179 10.87 6.35 10.76
C VAL A 179 11.10 5.21 9.77
N SER A 180 12.14 4.40 9.95
CA SER A 180 12.46 3.30 9.04
C SER A 180 11.37 2.22 9.04
N LEU A 181 10.73 1.96 10.18
CA LEU A 181 9.62 1.01 10.26
C LEU A 181 8.39 1.52 9.51
N VAL A 182 8.05 2.81 9.68
CA VAL A 182 6.95 3.45 8.93
C VAL A 182 7.20 3.38 7.43
N LEU A 183 8.43 3.70 7.00
CA LEU A 183 8.80 3.60 5.58
C LEU A 183 8.76 2.15 5.09
N ALA A 184 9.18 1.18 5.91
CA ALA A 184 9.12 -0.24 5.56
C ALA A 184 7.68 -0.74 5.37
N VAL A 185 6.77 -0.36 6.27
CA VAL A 185 5.34 -0.68 6.15
C VAL A 185 4.73 0.01 4.92
N SER A 186 4.99 1.31 4.74
CA SER A 186 4.47 2.05 3.58
C SER A 186 4.96 1.47 2.25
N ALA A 187 6.25 1.15 2.14
CA ALA A 187 6.81 0.55 0.93
C ALA A 187 6.30 -0.87 0.69
N GLY A 188 6.16 -1.67 1.76
CA GLY A 188 5.64 -3.03 1.66
C GLY A 188 4.17 -3.06 1.27
N VAL A 189 3.32 -2.20 1.87
CA VAL A 189 1.91 -2.08 1.51
C VAL A 189 1.75 -1.60 0.06
N LYS A 190 2.53 -0.59 -0.38
CA LYS A 190 2.52 -0.15 -1.79
C LYS A 190 2.97 -1.27 -2.74
N GLY A 191 3.98 -2.06 -2.36
CA GLY A 191 4.42 -3.22 -3.13
C GLY A 191 3.35 -4.32 -3.20
N TYR A 192 2.66 -4.59 -2.10
CA TYR A 192 1.54 -5.54 -2.06
C TYR A 192 0.38 -5.08 -2.95
N ILE A 193 0.02 -3.79 -2.90
CA ILE A 193 -1.00 -3.24 -3.79
C ILE A 193 -0.57 -3.34 -5.24
N ALA A 194 0.69 -3.06 -5.56
CA ALA A 194 1.19 -3.20 -6.93
C ALA A 194 1.10 -4.66 -7.43
N SER A 195 1.39 -5.65 -6.59
CA SER A 195 1.20 -7.06 -6.96
C SER A 195 -0.28 -7.45 -7.09
N MET A 196 -1.16 -6.87 -6.27
CA MET A 196 -2.61 -7.07 -6.40
C MET A 196 -3.19 -6.40 -7.65
N GLN A 197 -2.58 -5.32 -8.13
CA GLN A 197 -3.07 -4.58 -9.30
C GLN A 197 -3.13 -5.45 -10.53
N ASP A 198 -2.10 -6.23 -10.79
CA ASP A 198 -2.07 -7.15 -11.95
C ASP A 198 -3.13 -8.26 -11.81
N ASP A 199 -3.32 -8.82 -10.61
CA ASP A 199 -4.37 -9.80 -10.33
C ASP A 199 -5.77 -9.18 -10.47
N MET A 200 -5.94 -7.93 -10.01
CA MET A 200 -7.22 -7.22 -10.09
C MET A 200 -7.59 -6.80 -11.51
N LEU A 201 -6.61 -6.56 -12.40
CA LEU A 201 -6.87 -6.23 -13.81
C LEU A 201 -7.70 -7.30 -14.50
N SER A 202 -7.45 -8.57 -14.20
CA SER A 202 -8.15 -9.70 -14.79
C SER A 202 -9.64 -9.72 -14.47
N GLY A 203 -10.02 -9.27 -13.27
CA GLY A 203 -11.42 -9.19 -12.83
C GLY A 203 -12.07 -7.82 -13.04
N ASN A 204 -11.32 -6.80 -13.46
CA ASN A 204 -11.79 -5.42 -13.63
C ASN A 204 -11.30 -4.84 -14.95
N PRO A 205 -11.91 -5.21 -16.09
CA PRO A 205 -11.56 -4.65 -17.40
C PRO A 205 -11.92 -3.16 -17.49
N ILE A 206 -11.33 -2.47 -18.44
CA ILE A 206 -11.83 -1.17 -18.90
C ILE A 206 -13.11 -1.43 -19.68
N THR A 207 -14.21 -0.83 -19.22
CA THR A 207 -15.54 -1.11 -19.77
C THR A 207 -16.09 0.10 -20.52
N ILE A 208 -16.55 -0.11 -21.74
CA ILE A 208 -17.24 0.85 -22.58
C ILE A 208 -18.67 0.37 -22.74
N GLU A 209 -19.64 1.09 -22.19
CA GLU A 209 -21.06 0.73 -22.24
C GLU A 209 -21.87 1.85 -22.87
N GLU A 210 -23.04 1.51 -23.45
CA GLU A 210 -24.02 2.50 -23.96
C GLU A 210 -24.48 3.49 -22.87
N SER A 211 -24.44 3.06 -21.59
CA SER A 211 -24.70 3.93 -20.44
C SER A 211 -23.60 3.67 -19.41
N THR A 212 -22.70 4.61 -19.26
CA THR A 212 -21.60 4.51 -18.29
C THR A 212 -21.73 5.57 -17.20
N TYR A 213 -21.09 5.32 -16.05
CA TYR A 213 -21.04 6.26 -14.94
C TYR A 213 -19.75 7.06 -15.00
N ASP A 214 -19.84 8.38 -15.19
CA ASP A 214 -18.71 9.27 -15.06
C ASP A 214 -18.48 9.59 -13.57
N LEU A 215 -17.61 8.81 -12.96
CA LEU A 215 -17.33 8.92 -11.54
C LEU A 215 -16.50 10.15 -11.19
N ASN A 216 -15.72 10.69 -12.14
CA ASN A 216 -15.00 11.93 -11.98
C ASN A 216 -15.98 13.12 -11.93
N ALA A 217 -17.03 13.08 -12.77
CA ALA A 217 -18.11 14.06 -12.70
C ALA A 217 -18.87 13.95 -11.35
N PHE A 218 -19.11 12.73 -10.85
CA PHE A 218 -19.74 12.49 -9.54
C PHE A 218 -18.90 13.07 -8.39
N LEU A 219 -17.59 12.74 -8.34
CA LEU A 219 -16.68 13.23 -7.29
C LEU A 219 -16.42 14.75 -7.43
N GLY A 220 -16.32 15.24 -8.65
CA GLY A 220 -16.18 16.66 -8.94
C GLY A 220 -17.40 17.44 -8.46
N ASN A 221 -18.60 16.93 -8.68
CA ASN A 221 -19.85 17.56 -8.24
C ASN A 221 -20.03 17.54 -6.70
N LEU A 222 -19.42 16.58 -5.99
CA LEU A 222 -19.36 16.60 -4.53
C LEU A 222 -18.47 17.74 -3.99
N SER A 223 -17.48 18.19 -4.78
CA SER A 223 -16.53 19.23 -4.39
C SER A 223 -16.87 20.62 -4.94
N THR A 224 -17.64 20.73 -6.02
CA THR A 224 -18.14 21.99 -6.58
C THR A 224 -19.49 22.37 -5.97
N ASN A 225 -19.52 22.59 -4.67
CA ASN A 225 -20.59 23.41 -4.13
C ASN A 225 -20.43 24.80 -4.75
N GLU A 226 -21.39 25.24 -5.63
CA GLU A 226 -21.58 26.64 -5.87
C GLU A 226 -21.55 27.32 -4.50
N LYS A 227 -20.57 28.20 -4.28
CA LYS A 227 -20.48 28.97 -3.03
C LYS A 227 -21.72 29.80 -2.92
N LEU A 228 -22.78 29.21 -2.37
CA LEU A 228 -23.93 29.95 -1.95
C LEU A 228 -23.45 31.05 -0.98
N GLU A 229 -23.84 32.27 -1.23
CA GLU A 229 -23.46 33.40 -0.38
C GLU A 229 -23.93 33.09 1.05
N ILE A 230 -22.99 32.88 1.96
CA ILE A 230 -23.30 32.55 3.35
C ILE A 230 -23.79 33.82 4.02
N ILE A 231 -25.10 33.98 4.09
CA ILE A 231 -25.73 35.08 4.84
C ILE A 231 -25.81 34.63 6.29
N LYS A 232 -25.21 35.41 7.17
CA LYS A 232 -25.18 35.14 8.61
C LYS A 232 -26.62 35.02 9.15
N ASP A 233 -26.86 33.97 9.94
CA ASP A 233 -28.16 33.66 10.55
C ASP A 233 -29.29 33.25 9.56
N HIS A 234 -28.93 32.81 8.35
CA HIS A 234 -29.88 32.29 7.37
C HIS A 234 -29.46 30.89 6.91
N VAL A 235 -30.46 30.07 6.61
CA VAL A 235 -30.26 28.72 6.06
C VAL A 235 -30.66 28.72 4.60
N ASN A 236 -29.73 28.34 3.73
CA ASN A 236 -30.04 28.16 2.31
C ASN A 236 -30.77 26.81 2.12
N VAL A 237 -31.87 26.84 1.39
CA VAL A 237 -32.66 25.66 1.05
C VAL A 237 -32.32 25.25 -0.38
N ASN A 238 -31.73 24.05 -0.56
CA ASN A 238 -31.47 23.47 -1.87
C ASN A 238 -32.63 22.55 -2.26
N SER A 239 -33.09 22.69 -3.49
CA SER A 239 -34.09 21.77 -4.03
C SER A 239 -33.50 20.41 -4.30
N LEU A 240 -34.02 19.35 -3.62
CA LEU A 240 -33.61 17.98 -3.83
C LEU A 240 -33.85 17.53 -5.29
N LEU A 241 -34.98 17.99 -5.89
CA LEU A 241 -35.30 17.69 -7.28
C LEU A 241 -34.34 18.39 -8.26
N GLU A 242 -33.92 19.63 -7.96
CA GLU A 242 -32.95 20.34 -8.78
C GLU A 242 -31.57 19.67 -8.70
N TYR A 243 -31.17 19.24 -7.52
CA TYR A 243 -29.95 18.46 -7.31
C TYR A 243 -29.96 17.16 -8.13
N PHE A 244 -31.03 16.37 -8.03
CA PHE A 244 -31.17 15.14 -8.82
C PHE A 244 -31.29 15.42 -10.31
N SER A 245 -32.03 16.46 -10.73
CA SER A 245 -32.17 16.79 -12.14
C SER A 245 -30.82 17.18 -12.76
N LYS A 246 -30.03 18.03 -12.10
CA LYS A 246 -28.70 18.43 -12.58
C LYS A 246 -27.74 17.26 -12.66
N ASN A 247 -27.76 16.37 -11.66
CA ASN A 247 -26.79 15.28 -11.57
C ASN A 247 -27.21 13.99 -12.31
N LEU A 248 -28.51 13.78 -12.57
CA LEU A 248 -29.00 12.58 -13.25
C LEU A 248 -29.40 12.80 -14.71
N THR A 249 -29.81 14.00 -15.10
CA THR A 249 -30.40 14.26 -16.43
C THR A 249 -29.86 15.49 -17.18
N GLY A 250 -28.99 16.30 -16.54
CA GLY A 250 -28.40 17.52 -17.14
C GLY A 250 -27.07 17.28 -17.83
N ASP A 251 -26.51 18.35 -18.40
CA ASP A 251 -25.15 18.32 -19.03
C ASP A 251 -24.03 17.93 -18.03
N GLN A 252 -24.34 17.93 -16.74
CA GLN A 252 -23.45 17.47 -15.66
C GLN A 252 -23.88 16.12 -15.09
N SER A 253 -24.66 15.36 -15.85
CA SER A 253 -25.07 14.00 -15.45
C SER A 253 -23.84 13.12 -15.27
N PHE A 254 -23.79 12.39 -14.14
CA PHE A 254 -22.80 11.34 -13.95
C PHE A 254 -23.15 10.07 -14.74
N ILE A 255 -24.36 9.98 -15.35
CA ILE A 255 -24.73 8.94 -16.28
C ILE A 255 -24.52 9.50 -17.69
N VAL A 256 -23.51 9.01 -18.37
CA VAL A 256 -23.21 9.36 -19.74
C VAL A 256 -23.78 8.28 -20.65
N LYS A 257 -24.46 8.72 -21.72
CA LYS A 257 -24.94 7.82 -22.79
C LYS A 257 -23.95 7.88 -23.95
N ASN A 258 -23.30 6.78 -24.18
CA ASN A 258 -22.42 6.61 -25.32
C ASN A 258 -23.22 6.17 -26.57
N THR A 259 -22.79 6.63 -27.72
CA THR A 259 -23.26 6.12 -29.02
C THR A 259 -22.16 5.29 -29.64
N ILE A 260 -22.25 3.98 -29.47
CA ILE A 260 -21.28 3.02 -30.03
C ILE A 260 -21.61 2.81 -31.50
N THR A 261 -20.74 3.29 -32.38
CA THR A 261 -20.89 3.18 -33.84
C THR A 261 -20.03 2.05 -34.42
N GLU A 262 -20.30 1.64 -35.66
CA GLU A 262 -19.46 0.69 -36.38
C GLU A 262 -18.01 1.21 -36.55
N ASP A 263 -17.86 2.51 -36.81
CA ASP A 263 -16.54 3.14 -36.91
C ASP A 263 -15.75 3.05 -35.60
N TYR A 264 -16.43 3.27 -34.46
CA TYR A 264 -15.79 3.11 -33.15
C TYR A 264 -15.36 1.66 -32.88
N ILE A 265 -16.20 0.69 -33.25
CA ILE A 265 -15.84 -0.73 -33.11
C ILE A 265 -14.64 -1.08 -34.00
N ASN A 266 -14.61 -0.56 -35.25
CA ASN A 266 -13.47 -0.74 -36.16
C ASN A 266 -12.21 -0.07 -35.62
N TYR A 267 -12.32 1.08 -34.95
CA TYR A 267 -11.23 1.73 -34.24
C TYR A 267 -10.69 0.84 -33.11
N LEU A 268 -11.57 0.28 -32.26
CA LEU A 268 -11.14 -0.63 -31.20
C LEU A 268 -10.47 -1.89 -31.75
N LYS A 269 -10.95 -2.46 -32.85
CA LYS A 269 -10.33 -3.61 -33.52
C LYS A 269 -8.95 -3.31 -34.09
N ALA A 270 -8.63 -2.05 -34.37
CA ALA A 270 -7.32 -1.59 -34.85
C ALA A 270 -6.32 -1.32 -33.71
N MET A 271 -6.74 -1.42 -32.46
CA MET A 271 -5.85 -1.24 -31.30
C MET A 271 -4.68 -2.23 -31.34
N PRO A 272 -3.43 -1.79 -31.08
CA PRO A 272 -2.26 -2.67 -31.06
C PRO A 272 -2.41 -3.82 -30.05
N LYS A 273 -2.19 -5.05 -30.51
CA LYS A 273 -2.32 -6.25 -29.65
C LYS A 273 -1.35 -6.29 -28.47
N GLU A 274 -0.31 -5.47 -28.49
CA GLU A 274 0.64 -5.33 -27.38
C GLU A 274 0.09 -4.54 -26.20
N TYR A 275 -1.08 -3.89 -26.33
CA TYR A 275 -1.70 -3.11 -25.23
C TYR A 275 -2.65 -3.95 -24.36
N TYR A 276 -3.24 -5.00 -24.93
CA TYR A 276 -4.29 -5.78 -24.27
C TYR A 276 -4.07 -7.29 -24.41
N SER A 277 -4.57 -8.04 -23.46
CA SER A 277 -4.62 -9.50 -23.50
C SER A 277 -5.85 -10.00 -24.25
N ALA A 278 -7.01 -9.39 -24.00
CA ALA A 278 -8.27 -9.77 -24.64
C ALA A 278 -9.21 -8.56 -24.80
N ILE A 279 -10.08 -8.62 -25.80
CA ILE A 279 -11.23 -7.71 -25.93
C ILE A 279 -12.48 -8.57 -26.08
N ALA A 280 -13.50 -8.29 -25.27
CA ALA A 280 -14.81 -8.95 -25.34
C ALA A 280 -15.87 -7.97 -25.84
N TYR A 281 -16.73 -8.46 -26.73
CA TYR A 281 -17.85 -7.71 -27.28
C TYR A 281 -19.14 -8.33 -26.77
N TYR A 282 -19.97 -7.57 -26.05
CA TYR A 282 -21.26 -8.00 -25.54
C TYR A 282 -22.37 -7.26 -26.29
N TYR A 283 -23.36 -7.98 -26.72
CA TYR A 283 -24.42 -7.43 -27.58
C TYR A 283 -25.73 -7.17 -26.84
N GLY A 284 -25.75 -7.39 -25.52
CA GLY A 284 -26.95 -7.22 -24.69
C GLY A 284 -28.07 -8.21 -25.04
N ILE A 285 -27.73 -9.34 -25.63
CA ILE A 285 -28.64 -10.44 -25.92
C ILE A 285 -28.92 -11.29 -24.70
N ASN A 286 -30.08 -11.94 -24.64
CA ASN A 286 -30.41 -12.87 -23.57
C ASN A 286 -30.58 -14.29 -24.12
N LEU A 287 -29.45 -14.97 -24.34
CA LEU A 287 -29.42 -16.35 -24.83
C LEU A 287 -30.03 -17.35 -23.85
N SER A 288 -30.18 -17.04 -22.57
CA SER A 288 -30.84 -17.92 -21.61
C SER A 288 -32.30 -18.23 -21.99
N ASN A 289 -32.94 -17.34 -22.73
CA ASN A 289 -34.29 -17.59 -23.24
C ASN A 289 -34.32 -18.59 -24.43
N ASN A 290 -33.19 -18.77 -25.09
CA ASN A 290 -33.04 -19.58 -26.30
C ASN A 290 -32.31 -20.91 -26.04
N ILE A 291 -31.81 -21.12 -24.82
CA ILE A 291 -31.17 -22.36 -24.39
C ILE A 291 -32.18 -23.13 -23.53
N TYR A 292 -32.38 -24.37 -23.81
CA TYR A 292 -33.27 -25.26 -23.08
C TYR A 292 -32.52 -26.47 -22.53
N THR A 293 -32.98 -26.99 -21.45
CA THR A 293 -32.47 -28.23 -20.84
C THR A 293 -33.63 -28.99 -20.21
N ASP A 294 -33.39 -30.22 -19.78
CA ASP A 294 -34.36 -31.03 -19.02
C ASP A 294 -33.96 -31.13 -17.56
N PHE A 295 -34.92 -31.46 -16.68
CA PHE A 295 -34.58 -31.90 -15.34
C PHE A 295 -34.04 -33.33 -15.39
N THR A 296 -33.17 -33.68 -14.45
CA THR A 296 -32.58 -35.03 -14.39
C THR A 296 -33.62 -36.16 -14.28
N SER A 297 -34.84 -35.86 -13.82
CA SER A 297 -35.91 -36.83 -13.64
C SER A 297 -37.03 -36.72 -14.64
N SER A 298 -37.08 -35.73 -15.52
CA SER A 298 -38.13 -35.50 -16.48
C SER A 298 -37.56 -35.21 -17.86
N GLN A 299 -38.25 -35.63 -18.90
CA GLN A 299 -37.88 -35.33 -20.30
C GLN A 299 -38.52 -34.01 -20.78
N GLU A 300 -39.08 -33.22 -19.88
CA GLU A 300 -39.67 -31.94 -20.24
C GLU A 300 -38.58 -30.86 -20.32
N LEU A 301 -38.49 -30.21 -21.45
CA LEU A 301 -37.55 -29.13 -21.67
C LEU A 301 -38.04 -27.82 -21.01
N PHE A 302 -37.13 -27.10 -20.45
CA PHE A 302 -37.36 -25.77 -19.91
C PHE A 302 -36.15 -24.87 -20.19
N HIS A 303 -36.33 -23.56 -20.15
CA HIS A 303 -35.20 -22.62 -20.26
C HIS A 303 -34.67 -22.22 -18.89
N PRO A 304 -33.32 -21.95 -18.74
CA PRO A 304 -32.68 -21.72 -17.46
C PRO A 304 -33.14 -20.46 -16.69
N SER A 305 -33.75 -19.52 -17.40
CA SER A 305 -34.29 -18.29 -16.78
C SER A 305 -35.65 -18.49 -16.08
N LEU A 306 -35.99 -19.71 -15.73
CA LEU A 306 -37.26 -20.04 -15.08
C LEU A 306 -37.53 -19.22 -13.82
N THR A 307 -38.60 -18.43 -13.89
CA THR A 307 -39.06 -17.58 -12.78
C THR A 307 -39.42 -18.36 -11.53
N VAL A 308 -39.81 -19.63 -11.66
CA VAL A 308 -40.19 -20.50 -10.53
C VAL A 308 -39.01 -20.69 -9.57
N ILE A 309 -37.84 -21.08 -10.08
CA ILE A 309 -36.65 -21.33 -9.25
C ILE A 309 -36.21 -20.07 -8.58
N LYS A 310 -36.15 -18.95 -9.30
CA LYS A 310 -35.85 -17.64 -8.71
C LYS A 310 -36.86 -17.23 -7.63
N SER A 311 -38.15 -17.49 -7.85
CA SER A 311 -39.21 -17.18 -6.86
C SER A 311 -39.06 -17.98 -5.58
N ILE A 312 -38.67 -19.25 -5.67
CA ILE A 312 -38.42 -20.10 -4.50
C ILE A 312 -37.26 -19.50 -3.67
N TYR A 313 -36.15 -19.18 -4.34
CA TYR A 313 -35.00 -18.57 -3.67
C TYR A 313 -35.33 -17.21 -3.05
N THR A 314 -36.02 -16.35 -3.78
CA THR A 314 -36.47 -15.03 -3.24
C THR A 314 -37.29 -15.25 -1.97
N LYS A 315 -38.24 -16.16 -1.98
CA LYS A 315 -39.09 -16.41 -0.82
C LYS A 315 -38.35 -16.98 0.37
N VAL A 316 -37.36 -17.85 0.10
CA VAL A 316 -36.45 -18.37 1.13
C VAL A 316 -35.62 -17.26 1.75
N LEU A 317 -35.01 -16.39 0.92
CA LEU A 317 -34.19 -15.27 1.39
C LEU A 317 -35.01 -14.22 2.16
N GLU A 318 -36.24 -13.93 1.73
CA GLU A 318 -37.17 -13.03 2.42
C GLU A 318 -37.53 -13.50 3.84
N ASN A 319 -37.56 -14.80 4.07
CA ASN A 319 -37.86 -15.39 5.38
C ASN A 319 -36.64 -15.51 6.31
N GLN A 320 -35.44 -15.12 5.84
CA GLN A 320 -34.21 -15.11 6.66
C GLN A 320 -33.94 -13.72 7.21
N ASP A 321 -33.72 -13.63 8.52
CA ASP A 321 -33.35 -12.38 9.17
C ASP A 321 -32.06 -11.78 8.55
N GLY A 322 -32.17 -10.56 8.05
CA GLY A 322 -31.06 -9.81 7.49
C GLY A 322 -30.78 -10.03 5.97
N PHE A 323 -31.47 -10.96 5.31
CA PHE A 323 -31.28 -11.21 3.89
C PHE A 323 -32.40 -10.68 2.99
N ALA A 324 -33.57 -10.39 3.54
CA ALA A 324 -34.73 -9.95 2.79
C ALA A 324 -34.45 -8.68 1.95
N GLU A 325 -33.68 -7.73 2.50
CA GLU A 325 -33.34 -6.47 1.81
C GLU A 325 -32.40 -6.69 0.62
N TYR A 326 -31.57 -7.75 0.66
CA TYR A 326 -30.56 -8.04 -0.37
C TYR A 326 -30.99 -9.13 -1.35
N SER A 327 -32.16 -9.75 -1.18
CA SER A 327 -32.63 -10.88 -1.99
C SER A 327 -32.63 -10.57 -3.49
N ASN A 328 -33.16 -9.42 -3.90
CA ASN A 328 -33.18 -8.99 -5.29
C ASN A 328 -31.80 -8.74 -5.87
N LEU A 329 -30.88 -8.19 -5.08
CA LEU A 329 -29.49 -7.96 -5.48
C LEU A 329 -28.76 -9.30 -5.69
N ILE A 330 -28.87 -10.21 -4.74
CA ILE A 330 -28.24 -11.55 -4.83
C ILE A 330 -28.71 -12.29 -6.06
N LEU A 331 -30.01 -12.24 -6.34
CA LEU A 331 -30.58 -12.92 -7.50
C LEU A 331 -30.29 -12.23 -8.83
N SER A 332 -30.10 -10.93 -8.85
CA SER A 332 -29.69 -10.19 -10.05
C SER A 332 -28.26 -10.51 -10.49
N LEU A 333 -27.40 -10.89 -9.53
CA LEU A 333 -26.03 -11.32 -9.81
C LEU A 333 -25.93 -12.75 -10.33
N SER A 334 -27.00 -13.54 -10.23
CA SER A 334 -27.03 -14.93 -10.70
C SER A 334 -27.46 -15.01 -12.16
N GLN A 335 -26.51 -15.02 -13.05
CA GLN A 335 -26.71 -15.35 -14.45
C GLN A 335 -26.52 -16.85 -14.63
N PRO A 336 -27.52 -17.59 -15.22
CA PRO A 336 -27.39 -19.04 -15.38
C PRO A 336 -26.33 -19.46 -16.39
N ILE A 337 -26.18 -18.69 -17.47
CA ILE A 337 -25.18 -18.91 -18.52
C ILE A 337 -24.75 -17.55 -19.05
N SER A 338 -23.43 -17.34 -19.16
CA SER A 338 -22.81 -16.11 -19.66
C SER A 338 -21.96 -16.38 -20.91
N GLN A 339 -21.49 -15.33 -21.57
CA GLN A 339 -20.54 -15.45 -22.66
C GLN A 339 -19.11 -15.63 -22.13
N VAL A 340 -18.35 -16.57 -22.73
CA VAL A 340 -16.92 -16.73 -22.42
C VAL A 340 -16.09 -15.75 -23.25
N LEU A 341 -14.96 -15.32 -22.71
CA LEU A 341 -13.92 -14.62 -23.48
C LEU A 341 -13.29 -15.58 -24.50
N SER A 342 -13.17 -15.13 -25.73
CA SER A 342 -12.72 -15.97 -26.87
C SER A 342 -11.22 -16.26 -26.86
N ASP A 343 -10.41 -15.54 -26.07
CA ASP A 343 -8.97 -15.73 -26.00
C ASP A 343 -8.63 -16.87 -25.03
N GLU A 344 -8.34 -18.05 -25.60
CA GLU A 344 -7.99 -19.27 -24.84
C GLU A 344 -6.71 -19.09 -24.03
N ASP A 345 -5.66 -18.48 -24.63
CA ASP A 345 -4.36 -18.30 -23.98
C ASP A 345 -4.50 -17.40 -22.76
N TYR A 346 -5.29 -16.35 -22.86
CA TYR A 346 -5.56 -15.45 -21.74
C TYR A 346 -6.32 -16.15 -20.61
N ILE A 347 -7.38 -16.90 -20.93
CA ILE A 347 -8.14 -17.61 -19.89
C ILE A 347 -7.28 -18.70 -19.24
N LEU A 348 -6.55 -19.50 -20.02
CA LEU A 348 -5.68 -20.56 -19.47
C LEU A 348 -4.42 -20.01 -18.76
N SER A 349 -4.10 -18.73 -18.93
CA SER A 349 -3.10 -18.09 -18.10
C SER A 349 -3.55 -18.00 -16.63
N GLN A 350 -4.86 -17.87 -16.37
CA GLN A 350 -5.46 -17.68 -15.04
C GLN A 350 -6.14 -18.94 -14.49
N TYR A 351 -6.56 -19.86 -15.34
CA TYR A 351 -7.33 -21.04 -14.98
C TYR A 351 -6.61 -22.33 -15.38
N ASP A 352 -6.79 -23.34 -14.55
CA ASP A 352 -6.38 -24.71 -14.87
C ASP A 352 -7.52 -25.48 -15.52
N MET A 353 -7.24 -26.20 -16.61
CA MET A 353 -8.16 -27.15 -17.19
C MET A 353 -8.25 -28.40 -16.31
N LYS A 354 -9.42 -28.66 -15.73
CA LYS A 354 -9.66 -29.82 -14.86
C LYS A 354 -10.23 -31.02 -15.65
N ALA A 355 -11.00 -30.76 -16.68
CA ALA A 355 -11.54 -31.81 -17.57
C ALA A 355 -11.85 -31.25 -18.97
N GLY A 356 -11.72 -32.05 -20.01
CA GLY A 356 -12.07 -31.70 -21.37
C GLY A 356 -11.11 -30.74 -22.08
N HIS A 357 -11.66 -29.80 -22.86
CA HIS A 357 -10.91 -28.80 -23.61
C HIS A 357 -11.63 -27.44 -23.59
N PHE A 358 -10.94 -26.38 -23.98
CA PHE A 358 -11.53 -25.03 -24.09
C PHE A 358 -12.54 -24.99 -25.25
N PRO A 359 -13.76 -24.41 -25.09
CA PRO A 359 -14.79 -24.38 -26.12
C PRO A 359 -14.42 -23.39 -27.23
N THR A 360 -14.56 -23.83 -28.48
CA THR A 360 -14.27 -22.99 -29.66
C THR A 360 -15.40 -22.94 -30.65
N LYS A 361 -16.33 -23.93 -30.60
CA LYS A 361 -17.45 -24.04 -31.52
C LYS A 361 -18.74 -23.52 -30.93
N GLU A 362 -19.68 -23.20 -31.81
CA GLU A 362 -21.01 -22.67 -31.44
C GLU A 362 -21.84 -23.63 -30.56
N ASN A 363 -21.56 -24.93 -30.57
CA ASN A 363 -22.29 -25.94 -29.81
C ASN A 363 -21.55 -26.42 -28.57
N GLU A 364 -20.53 -25.68 -28.14
CA GLU A 364 -19.69 -26.03 -26.98
C GLU A 364 -19.91 -25.05 -25.83
N LEU A 365 -19.97 -25.59 -24.59
CA LEU A 365 -20.11 -24.83 -23.36
C LEU A 365 -18.92 -25.10 -22.44
N LEU A 366 -18.60 -24.12 -21.58
CA LEU A 366 -17.57 -24.19 -20.56
C LEU A 366 -18.20 -24.09 -19.17
N LEU A 367 -17.69 -24.88 -18.23
CA LEU A 367 -17.99 -24.73 -16.81
C LEU A 367 -16.79 -24.16 -16.07
N VAL A 368 -16.99 -23.08 -15.36
CA VAL A 368 -15.99 -22.47 -14.45
C VAL A 368 -16.37 -22.78 -13.01
N LEU A 369 -15.44 -23.36 -12.27
CA LEU A 369 -15.57 -23.67 -10.84
C LEU A 369 -14.93 -22.57 -9.99
N ASN A 370 -15.38 -22.44 -8.74
CA ASN A 370 -14.65 -21.69 -7.70
C ASN A 370 -13.35 -22.42 -7.30
N LYS A 371 -12.45 -21.74 -6.58
CA LYS A 371 -11.21 -22.34 -6.04
C LYS A 371 -11.44 -23.55 -5.15
N ASP A 372 -12.56 -23.61 -4.44
CA ASP A 372 -12.97 -24.75 -3.60
C ASP A 372 -13.69 -25.86 -4.39
N GLN A 373 -13.61 -25.83 -5.73
CA GLN A 373 -14.29 -26.75 -6.66
C GLN A 373 -15.81 -26.72 -6.54
N SER A 374 -16.40 -25.61 -6.13
CA SER A 374 -17.84 -25.45 -5.99
C SER A 374 -18.46 -24.65 -7.14
N VAL A 375 -19.77 -24.86 -7.34
CA VAL A 375 -20.68 -24.02 -8.12
C VAL A 375 -21.91 -23.78 -7.28
N THR A 376 -22.62 -22.67 -7.46
CA THR A 376 -23.82 -22.41 -6.67
C THR A 376 -24.93 -23.41 -6.98
N ASP A 377 -25.66 -23.82 -5.95
CA ASP A 377 -26.84 -24.70 -6.06
C ASP A 377 -27.91 -24.08 -6.96
N LEU A 378 -28.08 -22.75 -6.90
CA LEU A 378 -29.01 -22.03 -7.76
C LEU A 378 -28.66 -22.20 -9.25
N THR A 379 -27.36 -22.04 -9.62
CA THR A 379 -26.91 -22.24 -11.00
C THR A 379 -27.18 -23.68 -11.48
N LEU A 380 -26.83 -24.67 -10.68
CA LEU A 380 -27.03 -26.06 -11.02
C LEU A 380 -28.53 -26.43 -11.11
N ALA A 381 -29.36 -25.84 -10.24
CA ALA A 381 -30.82 -26.06 -10.31
C ALA A 381 -31.45 -25.41 -11.55
N GLN A 382 -31.05 -24.18 -11.89
CA GLN A 382 -31.49 -23.48 -13.11
C GLN A 382 -31.11 -24.25 -14.39
N LEU A 383 -30.04 -25.02 -14.32
CA LEU A 383 -29.54 -25.82 -15.45
C LEU A 383 -30.00 -27.29 -15.38
N GLY A 384 -30.91 -27.60 -14.50
CA GLY A 384 -31.58 -28.90 -14.47
C GLY A 384 -30.76 -30.05 -13.90
N TYR A 385 -29.70 -29.80 -13.12
CA TYR A 385 -28.91 -30.83 -12.44
C TYR A 385 -29.59 -31.42 -11.19
N TYR A 386 -30.58 -30.70 -10.64
CA TYR A 386 -31.45 -31.16 -9.56
C TYR A 386 -32.81 -31.54 -10.14
N THR A 387 -33.52 -32.46 -9.48
CA THR A 387 -34.94 -32.56 -9.67
C THR A 387 -35.64 -31.37 -9.00
N GLN A 388 -36.86 -31.08 -9.43
CA GLN A 388 -37.63 -30.00 -8.82
C GLN A 388 -37.83 -30.23 -7.30
N ASP A 389 -38.09 -31.46 -6.89
CA ASP A 389 -38.31 -31.84 -5.50
C ASP A 389 -37.01 -31.75 -4.68
N GLU A 390 -35.88 -32.19 -5.25
CA GLU A 390 -34.55 -32.04 -4.61
C GLU A 390 -34.22 -30.58 -4.39
N PHE A 391 -34.47 -29.71 -5.36
CA PHE A 391 -34.22 -28.29 -5.25
C PHE A 391 -35.13 -27.64 -4.20
N ILE A 392 -36.42 -27.97 -4.17
CA ILE A 392 -37.32 -27.48 -3.11
C ILE A 392 -36.85 -27.94 -1.76
N ALA A 393 -36.42 -29.19 -1.59
CA ALA A 393 -35.93 -29.73 -0.34
C ALA A 393 -34.67 -28.99 0.13
N LEU A 394 -33.74 -28.69 -0.79
CA LEU A 394 -32.55 -27.91 -0.51
C LEU A 394 -32.89 -26.48 -0.07
N ALA A 395 -33.79 -25.82 -0.80
CA ALA A 395 -34.20 -24.45 -0.56
C ALA A 395 -34.95 -24.28 0.77
N VAL A 396 -35.79 -25.26 1.11
CA VAL A 396 -36.59 -25.25 2.34
C VAL A 396 -35.77 -25.60 3.58
N ASN A 397 -34.78 -26.49 3.47
CA ASN A 397 -33.92 -26.93 4.56
C ASN A 397 -32.51 -26.32 4.45
N LEU A 398 -32.44 -25.01 4.54
CA LEU A 398 -31.20 -24.27 4.47
C LEU A 398 -30.19 -24.71 5.54
N ASN A 399 -28.94 -24.85 5.13
CA ASN A 399 -27.82 -25.24 5.97
C ASN A 399 -27.87 -26.68 6.52
N ASP A 400 -28.79 -27.55 6.08
CA ASP A 400 -28.73 -28.95 6.43
C ASP A 400 -27.51 -29.60 5.73
N PRO A 401 -26.51 -30.06 6.48
CA PRO A 401 -25.30 -30.66 5.91
C PRO A 401 -25.56 -31.92 5.09
N ASN A 402 -26.71 -32.56 5.27
CA ASN A 402 -27.10 -33.77 4.54
C ASN A 402 -27.66 -33.50 3.14
N ASN A 403 -28.02 -32.25 2.83
CA ASN A 403 -28.59 -31.86 1.54
C ASN A 403 -27.54 -31.48 0.47
N LYS A 404 -26.26 -31.47 0.83
CA LYS A 404 -25.19 -31.14 -0.12
C LYS A 404 -24.93 -32.28 -1.11
N LYS A 405 -25.46 -32.15 -2.31
CA LYS A 405 -25.19 -33.05 -3.43
C LYS A 405 -23.79 -32.81 -4.01
N ARG A 406 -23.15 -33.88 -4.45
CA ARG A 406 -21.85 -33.80 -5.13
C ARG A 406 -22.00 -34.36 -6.52
N PHE A 407 -21.38 -33.72 -7.49
CA PHE A 407 -21.41 -34.14 -8.89
C PHE A 407 -19.99 -34.49 -9.33
N THR A 408 -19.84 -35.53 -10.12
CA THR A 408 -18.60 -35.82 -10.82
C THR A 408 -18.45 -34.90 -12.05
N TYR A 409 -17.23 -34.69 -12.52
CA TYR A 409 -17.02 -33.95 -13.78
C TYR A 409 -17.74 -34.58 -14.95
N GLU A 410 -17.78 -35.90 -15.00
CA GLU A 410 -18.50 -36.65 -16.04
C GLU A 410 -20.00 -36.39 -16.01
N GLU A 411 -20.63 -36.40 -14.84
CA GLU A 411 -22.08 -36.06 -14.71
C GLU A 411 -22.36 -34.62 -15.16
N LEU A 412 -21.45 -33.67 -14.85
CA LEU A 412 -21.59 -32.28 -15.26
C LEU A 412 -21.43 -32.10 -16.78
N MET A 413 -20.52 -32.86 -17.41
CA MET A 413 -20.25 -32.78 -18.85
C MET A 413 -21.26 -33.58 -19.69
N ASN A 414 -21.89 -34.59 -19.14
CA ASN A 414 -22.85 -35.42 -19.87
C ASN A 414 -24.25 -34.79 -20.00
N LYS A 415 -24.49 -33.63 -19.39
CA LYS A 415 -25.74 -32.89 -19.49
C LYS A 415 -25.84 -32.24 -20.87
N SER A 416 -26.98 -32.46 -21.57
CA SER A 416 -27.26 -31.81 -22.83
C SER A 416 -28.12 -30.58 -22.64
N PHE A 417 -27.79 -29.55 -23.42
CA PHE A 417 -28.55 -28.33 -23.56
C PHE A 417 -28.95 -28.20 -25.04
N TYR A 418 -29.98 -27.43 -25.33
CA TYR A 418 -30.49 -27.29 -26.68
C TYR A 418 -30.69 -25.83 -27.02
N TYR A 419 -30.06 -25.37 -28.09
CA TYR A 419 -30.26 -24.04 -28.64
C TYR A 419 -31.42 -23.99 -29.61
N TYR A 420 -32.27 -22.97 -29.53
CA TYR A 420 -33.37 -22.71 -30.39
C TYR A 420 -33.36 -21.26 -30.90
N PRO A 421 -33.50 -21.01 -32.21
CA PRO A 421 -33.66 -19.67 -32.76
C PRO A 421 -35.00 -19.03 -32.31
N ASN A 422 -35.11 -17.71 -32.39
CA ASN A 422 -36.28 -16.95 -31.94
C ASN A 422 -37.60 -17.46 -32.57
N ASN A 423 -37.57 -17.80 -33.85
CA ASN A 423 -38.76 -18.31 -34.56
C ASN A 423 -39.25 -19.68 -34.01
N ALA A 424 -38.38 -20.44 -33.36
CA ALA A 424 -38.77 -21.71 -32.75
C ALA A 424 -39.45 -21.50 -31.38
N ILE A 425 -39.11 -20.43 -30.66
CA ILE A 425 -39.55 -20.15 -29.30
C ILE A 425 -40.75 -19.22 -29.28
N TYR A 426 -40.72 -18.20 -30.10
CA TYR A 426 -41.73 -17.15 -30.16
C TYR A 426 -42.60 -17.26 -31.37
N GLU A 427 -43.84 -16.84 -31.22
CA GLU A 427 -44.73 -16.57 -32.32
C GLU A 427 -45.50 -15.27 -32.10
N ASN A 428 -46.07 -14.73 -33.18
CA ASN A 428 -46.89 -13.54 -33.09
C ASN A 428 -48.17 -13.87 -32.32
N GLY A 429 -48.48 -13.08 -31.28
CA GLY A 429 -49.74 -13.22 -30.58
C GLY A 429 -50.90 -12.50 -31.27
N LEU A 430 -52.09 -12.57 -30.67
CA LEU A 430 -53.25 -11.84 -31.15
C LEU A 430 -53.18 -10.36 -30.79
N SER A 431 -53.22 -9.48 -31.79
CA SER A 431 -53.21 -8.05 -31.62
C SER A 431 -54.49 -7.58 -30.91
N THR A 432 -54.31 -6.71 -29.96
CA THR A 432 -55.39 -6.01 -29.24
C THR A 432 -55.26 -4.50 -29.41
N ALA A 433 -56.29 -3.74 -29.05
CA ALA A 433 -56.25 -2.27 -29.15
C ALA A 433 -55.11 -1.66 -28.26
N THR A 434 -54.73 -2.33 -27.20
CA THR A 434 -53.66 -1.90 -26.26
C THR A 434 -52.34 -2.55 -26.51
N ASN A 435 -52.27 -3.64 -27.27
CA ASN A 435 -51.06 -4.36 -27.64
C ASN A 435 -51.15 -4.80 -29.10
N LEU A 436 -50.55 -4.03 -30.00
CA LEU A 436 -50.72 -4.17 -31.44
C LEU A 436 -49.85 -5.26 -32.04
N TYR A 437 -48.69 -5.50 -31.44
CA TYR A 437 -47.75 -6.51 -31.93
C TYR A 437 -47.21 -7.37 -30.77
N PRO A 438 -48.10 -8.16 -30.14
CA PRO A 438 -47.68 -9.02 -29.06
C PRO A 438 -46.93 -10.23 -29.59
N ILE A 439 -46.05 -10.75 -28.78
CA ILE A 439 -45.44 -12.07 -28.96
C ILE A 439 -45.94 -12.99 -27.86
N ARG A 440 -45.90 -14.28 -28.12
CA ARG A 440 -46.12 -15.33 -27.12
C ARG A 440 -45.08 -16.41 -27.22
N TYR A 441 -44.83 -17.10 -26.12
CA TYR A 441 -44.06 -18.33 -26.14
C TYR A 441 -44.91 -19.45 -26.78
N LYS A 442 -44.29 -20.25 -27.63
CA LYS A 442 -44.92 -21.43 -28.17
C LYS A 442 -45.16 -22.42 -27.04
N SER A 443 -46.41 -22.85 -26.89
CA SER A 443 -46.84 -23.73 -25.80
C SER A 443 -46.53 -25.21 -26.01
N ASP A 444 -46.20 -25.62 -27.27
CA ASP A 444 -45.92 -27.02 -27.55
C ASP A 444 -44.40 -27.31 -27.44
N GLN A 445 -44.02 -27.72 -26.22
CA GLN A 445 -42.64 -28.10 -25.89
C GLN A 445 -42.17 -29.33 -26.69
N LYS A 446 -43.05 -30.19 -27.18
CA LYS A 446 -42.68 -31.32 -28.00
C LYS A 446 -42.19 -30.92 -29.39
N ASP A 447 -42.77 -29.88 -29.99
CA ASP A 447 -42.32 -29.35 -31.27
C ASP A 447 -40.96 -28.62 -31.13
N ILE A 448 -40.77 -28.00 -30.01
CA ILE A 448 -39.48 -27.35 -29.65
C ILE A 448 -38.38 -28.40 -29.53
N ALA A 449 -38.65 -29.53 -28.84
CA ALA A 449 -37.65 -30.57 -28.56
C ALA A 449 -37.12 -31.27 -29.84
N GLN A 450 -37.91 -31.28 -30.96
CA GLN A 450 -37.51 -31.96 -32.20
C GLN A 450 -36.58 -31.13 -33.10
N SER A 451 -36.44 -29.82 -32.89
CA SER A 451 -35.70 -28.90 -33.78
C SER A 451 -34.51 -28.19 -33.11
N GLY A 452 -34.23 -28.48 -31.85
CA GLY A 452 -33.13 -27.87 -31.12
C GLY A 452 -31.76 -28.42 -31.49
N GLU A 453 -30.78 -27.60 -31.52
CA GLU A 453 -29.36 -27.97 -31.69
C GLU A 453 -28.73 -28.28 -30.34
N GLU A 454 -28.13 -29.48 -30.21
CA GLU A 454 -27.52 -29.91 -28.95
C GLU A 454 -26.25 -29.14 -28.64
N LEU A 455 -26.20 -28.55 -27.45
CA LEU A 455 -25.02 -27.95 -26.86
C LEU A 455 -24.47 -28.85 -25.76
N LYS A 456 -23.14 -28.95 -25.64
CA LYS A 456 -22.46 -29.80 -24.66
C LYS A 456 -21.42 -29.04 -23.87
N VAL A 457 -21.32 -29.35 -22.58
CA VAL A 457 -20.21 -28.90 -21.74
C VAL A 457 -18.97 -29.71 -22.13
N VAL A 458 -18.00 -29.05 -22.75
CA VAL A 458 -16.77 -29.70 -23.27
C VAL A 458 -15.57 -29.46 -22.40
N GLY A 459 -15.62 -28.49 -21.49
CA GLY A 459 -14.52 -28.16 -20.60
C GLY A 459 -14.97 -27.73 -19.22
N ILE A 460 -14.12 -28.05 -18.24
CA ILE A 460 -14.26 -27.60 -16.85
C ILE A 460 -12.94 -26.96 -16.45
N ILE A 461 -12.97 -25.69 -16.03
CA ILE A 461 -11.81 -24.94 -15.58
C ILE A 461 -12.00 -24.45 -14.13
N MET A 462 -10.87 -24.17 -13.48
CA MET A 462 -10.82 -23.67 -12.11
C MET A 462 -9.70 -22.64 -11.98
N PRO A 463 -9.86 -21.53 -11.24
CA PRO A 463 -8.79 -20.55 -11.02
C PRO A 463 -7.54 -21.20 -10.44
N LYS A 464 -6.35 -20.78 -10.90
CA LYS A 464 -5.07 -21.18 -10.31
C LYS A 464 -4.95 -20.70 -8.86
N GLU A 465 -4.08 -21.31 -8.08
CA GLU A 465 -3.95 -21.00 -6.65
C GLU A 465 -3.48 -19.56 -6.38
N ASP A 466 -2.65 -19.03 -7.25
CA ASP A 466 -2.07 -17.68 -7.19
C ASP A 466 -3.02 -16.57 -7.68
N ILE A 467 -4.07 -16.90 -8.43
CA ILE A 467 -5.03 -15.92 -8.95
C ILE A 467 -6.11 -15.62 -7.90
N SER A 468 -6.18 -14.38 -7.43
CA SER A 468 -7.20 -13.96 -6.46
C SER A 468 -8.51 -13.55 -7.13
N TYR A 469 -8.42 -12.90 -8.28
CA TYR A 469 -9.55 -12.42 -9.09
C TYR A 469 -9.33 -12.82 -10.54
N GLY A 470 -10.09 -13.79 -11.01
CA GLY A 470 -10.03 -14.20 -12.42
C GLY A 470 -11.05 -13.46 -13.28
N ALA A 471 -10.83 -13.49 -14.60
CA ALA A 471 -11.70 -12.84 -15.59
C ALA A 471 -13.11 -13.46 -15.65
N LEU A 472 -13.28 -14.72 -15.24
CA LEU A 472 -14.56 -15.43 -15.26
C LEU A 472 -15.00 -15.79 -13.83
N GLN A 473 -16.26 -15.59 -13.54
CA GLN A 473 -16.88 -16.07 -12.30
C GLN A 473 -17.27 -17.55 -12.41
N SER A 474 -17.60 -18.20 -11.30
CA SER A 474 -18.10 -19.58 -11.36
C SER A 474 -19.47 -19.61 -12.03
N GLY A 475 -19.64 -20.51 -13.02
CA GLY A 475 -20.86 -20.61 -13.80
C GLY A 475 -20.65 -21.31 -15.15
N PHE A 476 -21.69 -21.33 -15.96
CA PHE A 476 -21.65 -21.89 -17.31
C PHE A 476 -21.49 -20.79 -18.34
N TYR A 477 -20.77 -21.11 -19.42
CA TYR A 477 -20.41 -20.12 -20.42
C TYR A 477 -20.63 -20.70 -21.84
N TYR A 478 -21.19 -19.88 -22.71
CA TYR A 478 -21.31 -20.14 -24.16
C TYR A 478 -20.25 -19.33 -24.93
N THR A 479 -19.95 -19.77 -26.12
CA THR A 479 -18.95 -19.18 -27.02
C THR A 479 -19.46 -17.93 -27.74
N GLU A 480 -18.56 -17.06 -28.17
CA GLU A 480 -18.83 -15.95 -29.09
C GLU A 480 -19.40 -16.47 -30.44
N ALA A 481 -18.95 -17.65 -30.91
CA ALA A 481 -19.49 -18.30 -32.11
C ALA A 481 -21.00 -18.57 -31.99
N LEU A 482 -21.50 -18.96 -30.81
CA LEU A 482 -22.93 -19.09 -30.57
C LEU A 482 -23.65 -17.72 -30.61
N VAL A 483 -23.03 -16.68 -30.11
CA VAL A 483 -23.57 -15.30 -30.19
C VAL A 483 -23.69 -14.87 -31.66
N GLU A 484 -22.65 -15.05 -32.46
CA GLU A 484 -22.67 -14.72 -33.87
C GLU A 484 -23.76 -15.52 -34.63
N ARG A 485 -23.91 -16.81 -34.30
CA ARG A 485 -24.97 -17.65 -34.81
C ARG A 485 -26.35 -17.08 -34.47
N PHE A 486 -26.56 -16.73 -33.18
CA PHE A 486 -27.81 -16.14 -32.72
C PHE A 486 -28.18 -14.84 -33.44
N LEU A 487 -27.19 -13.93 -33.59
CA LEU A 487 -27.38 -12.67 -34.30
C LEU A 487 -27.70 -12.87 -35.77
N ASN A 488 -27.09 -13.90 -36.41
CA ASN A 488 -27.41 -14.23 -37.80
C ASN A 488 -28.79 -14.84 -37.94
N ASP A 489 -29.21 -15.73 -37.04
CA ASP A 489 -30.56 -16.30 -37.01
C ASP A 489 -31.63 -15.20 -36.78
N ALA A 490 -31.30 -14.21 -35.90
CA ALA A 490 -32.17 -13.09 -35.61
C ALA A 490 -32.47 -12.21 -36.84
N LYS A 491 -31.48 -12.03 -37.74
CA LYS A 491 -31.66 -11.22 -38.96
C LYS A 491 -32.82 -11.75 -39.84
N THR A 492 -33.07 -13.05 -39.80
CA THR A 492 -34.13 -13.71 -40.57
C THR A 492 -35.38 -13.97 -39.74
N SER A 493 -35.44 -13.48 -38.51
CA SER A 493 -36.55 -13.71 -37.60
C SER A 493 -37.81 -12.94 -38.01
N SER A 494 -38.91 -13.66 -38.13
CA SER A 494 -40.24 -13.07 -38.34
C SER A 494 -40.68 -12.16 -37.20
N ILE A 495 -40.25 -12.49 -35.98
CA ILE A 495 -40.52 -11.71 -34.78
C ILE A 495 -39.82 -10.34 -34.84
N LEU A 496 -38.56 -10.31 -35.28
CA LEU A 496 -37.83 -9.04 -35.46
C LEU A 496 -38.44 -8.19 -36.59
N ALA A 497 -38.90 -8.83 -37.67
CA ALA A 497 -39.64 -8.13 -38.75
C ALA A 497 -40.92 -7.46 -38.20
N SER A 498 -41.66 -8.17 -37.36
CA SER A 498 -42.87 -7.62 -36.71
C SER A 498 -42.57 -6.43 -35.79
N ALA A 499 -41.43 -6.47 -35.04
CA ALA A 499 -41.01 -5.36 -34.20
C ALA A 499 -40.73 -4.07 -35.02
N LYS A 500 -40.02 -4.19 -36.12
CA LYS A 500 -39.72 -3.07 -37.01
C LYS A 500 -41.02 -2.46 -37.63
N GLU A 501 -41.97 -3.30 -37.95
CA GLU A 501 -43.27 -2.84 -38.40
C GLU A 501 -44.06 -2.14 -37.30
N ALA A 502 -44.02 -2.68 -36.08
CA ALA A 502 -44.65 -2.08 -34.89
C ALA A 502 -44.07 -0.69 -34.59
N ILE A 503 -42.77 -0.53 -34.61
CA ILE A 503 -42.11 0.76 -34.39
C ILE A 503 -42.55 1.76 -35.45
N ARG A 504 -42.54 1.37 -36.69
CA ARG A 504 -42.99 2.24 -37.80
C ARG A 504 -44.44 2.68 -37.60
N TYR A 505 -45.32 1.76 -37.26
CA TYR A 505 -46.72 2.05 -37.03
C TYR A 505 -46.93 2.99 -35.81
N LEU A 506 -46.29 2.70 -34.68
CA LEU A 506 -46.37 3.53 -33.47
C LEU A 506 -45.88 4.94 -33.70
N ASN A 507 -44.79 5.11 -34.45
CA ASN A 507 -44.29 6.42 -34.81
C ASN A 507 -45.23 7.20 -35.76
N GLN A 508 -45.97 6.53 -36.59
CA GLN A 508 -47.01 7.14 -37.46
C GLN A 508 -48.22 7.61 -36.62
N MET A 509 -48.66 6.80 -35.66
CA MET A 509 -49.81 7.10 -34.80
C MET A 509 -49.55 8.21 -33.79
N THR A 510 -48.35 8.27 -33.24
CA THR A 510 -48.01 9.27 -32.17
C THR A 510 -47.62 10.63 -32.70
N GLY A 511 -47.50 10.80 -34.00
CA GLY A 511 -47.31 12.11 -34.64
C GLY A 511 -46.15 12.96 -34.08
N ASN A 512 -44.95 12.41 -33.91
CA ASN A 512 -43.73 13.03 -33.36
C ASN A 512 -43.75 13.34 -31.84
N GLN A 513 -44.77 12.97 -31.09
CA GLN A 513 -44.75 13.01 -29.64
C GLN A 513 -44.40 11.62 -29.10
N GLY A 514 -43.19 11.44 -28.55
CA GLY A 514 -42.72 10.15 -28.02
C GLY A 514 -42.18 9.24 -29.10
N LYS A 515 -41.05 9.59 -29.71
CA LYS A 515 -40.40 8.78 -30.74
C LYS A 515 -40.10 7.38 -30.20
N VAL A 516 -40.71 6.34 -30.76
CA VAL A 516 -40.42 4.94 -30.47
C VAL A 516 -39.18 4.54 -31.27
N THR A 517 -38.17 4.07 -30.62
CA THR A 517 -36.92 3.59 -31.19
C THR A 517 -36.74 2.10 -30.90
N GLU A 518 -35.77 1.47 -31.53
CA GLU A 518 -35.42 0.06 -31.24
C GLU A 518 -35.02 -0.13 -29.79
N ASP A 519 -34.41 0.87 -29.16
CA ASP A 519 -33.92 0.79 -27.77
C ASP A 519 -35.03 0.90 -26.73
N ASN A 520 -36.07 1.66 -27.01
CA ASN A 520 -37.17 1.86 -26.05
C ASN A 520 -38.40 0.99 -26.33
N PHE A 521 -38.42 0.27 -27.47
CA PHE A 521 -39.50 -0.66 -27.80
C PHE A 521 -39.39 -1.93 -26.95
N ARG A 522 -40.52 -2.37 -26.41
CA ARG A 522 -40.67 -3.67 -25.73
C ARG A 522 -41.87 -4.40 -26.28
N PHE A 523 -41.68 -5.71 -26.53
CA PHE A 523 -42.81 -6.54 -26.93
C PHE A 523 -43.82 -6.69 -25.78
N GLY A 524 -45.07 -6.65 -26.10
CA GLY A 524 -46.09 -7.13 -25.20
C GLY A 524 -46.19 -8.66 -25.26
N ILE A 525 -46.37 -9.32 -24.13
CA ILE A 525 -46.58 -10.77 -24.07
C ILE A 525 -48.08 -11.07 -23.95
N THR A 526 -48.57 -12.01 -24.73
CA THR A 526 -49.93 -12.56 -24.59
C THR A 526 -49.88 -13.99 -24.13
N THR A 527 -50.85 -14.40 -23.27
CA THR A 527 -51.04 -15.78 -22.85
C THR A 527 -52.20 -16.39 -23.61
N ASP A 528 -52.07 -17.65 -24.04
CA ASP A 528 -53.25 -18.49 -24.29
C ASP A 528 -53.88 -18.81 -22.96
N SER A 529 -55.19 -18.88 -22.90
CA SER A 529 -56.09 -18.92 -21.76
C SER A 529 -55.88 -20.04 -20.68
N GLY A 530 -54.65 -20.38 -20.43
CA GLY A 530 -54.26 -21.32 -19.40
C GLY A 530 -53.18 -20.73 -18.48
N ILE A 531 -53.57 -20.03 -17.41
CA ILE A 531 -52.67 -19.67 -16.34
C ILE A 531 -52.27 -20.97 -15.63
N SER A 532 -51.05 -21.44 -15.84
CA SER A 532 -50.48 -22.49 -15.01
C SER A 532 -49.96 -21.86 -13.73
N MET A 533 -50.78 -21.94 -12.68
CA MET A 533 -50.32 -21.55 -11.33
C MET A 533 -49.82 -22.81 -10.64
N MET A 534 -48.57 -22.80 -10.19
CA MET A 534 -48.05 -23.85 -9.33
C MET A 534 -48.11 -23.36 -7.89
N LYS A 535 -48.89 -24.05 -7.07
CA LYS A 535 -48.98 -23.82 -5.64
C LYS A 535 -48.25 -24.95 -4.92
N ILE A 536 -47.24 -24.59 -4.18
CA ILE A 536 -46.43 -25.53 -3.38
C ILE A 536 -46.63 -25.18 -1.92
N THR A 537 -47.00 -26.14 -1.12
CA THR A 537 -47.05 -26.02 0.34
C THR A 537 -45.88 -26.81 0.91
N TYR A 538 -45.13 -26.22 1.78
CA TYR A 538 -43.92 -26.81 2.36
C TYR A 538 -43.69 -26.33 3.78
N ASP A 539 -42.96 -27.13 4.57
CA ASP A 539 -42.43 -26.72 5.88
C ASP A 539 -41.04 -26.06 5.63
N PHE A 540 -40.95 -24.79 5.97
CA PHE A 540 -39.70 -24.08 5.84
C PHE A 540 -38.83 -24.34 7.07
N THR A 541 -37.65 -24.90 6.88
CA THR A 541 -36.70 -25.24 7.94
C THR A 541 -35.38 -24.55 7.70
N TRP A 542 -34.83 -23.89 8.72
CA TRP A 542 -33.51 -23.30 8.65
C TRP A 542 -32.71 -23.53 9.94
N TYR A 543 -31.40 -23.51 9.85
CA TYR A 543 -30.49 -23.63 10.97
C TYR A 543 -29.73 -22.33 11.20
N ASN A 544 -29.69 -21.83 12.43
CA ASN A 544 -28.82 -20.75 12.78
C ASN A 544 -27.37 -21.22 12.71
N TYR A 545 -26.44 -20.32 12.33
CA TYR A 545 -25.02 -20.66 12.21
C TYR A 545 -24.48 -21.33 13.48
N GLY A 546 -23.89 -22.50 13.32
CA GLY A 546 -23.35 -23.30 14.44
C GLY A 546 -24.42 -24.05 15.28
N SER A 547 -25.71 -23.99 14.94
CA SER A 547 -26.78 -24.71 15.62
C SER A 547 -27.13 -25.99 14.85
N THR A 548 -27.34 -27.07 15.57
CA THR A 548 -27.89 -28.33 15.06
C THR A 548 -29.40 -28.45 15.24
N THR A 549 -30.02 -27.45 15.88
CA THR A 549 -31.48 -27.44 16.15
C THR A 549 -32.17 -26.65 15.02
N PRO A 550 -33.08 -27.23 14.26
CA PRO A 550 -33.79 -26.54 13.20
C PRO A 550 -34.87 -25.60 13.75
N ASN A 551 -34.99 -24.45 13.07
CA ASN A 551 -36.18 -23.60 13.20
C ASN A 551 -37.18 -24.06 12.13
N ILE A 552 -38.45 -24.25 12.43
CA ILE A 552 -39.46 -24.76 11.51
C ILE A 552 -40.64 -23.80 11.47
N LYS A 553 -41.00 -23.34 10.25
CA LYS A 553 -42.21 -22.61 9.94
C LYS A 553 -43.07 -23.51 9.06
N LYS A 554 -44.21 -23.93 9.52
CA LYS A 554 -45.02 -24.93 8.87
C LYS A 554 -46.02 -24.32 7.89
N ASP A 555 -46.39 -25.14 6.89
CA ASP A 555 -47.44 -24.86 5.89
C ASP A 555 -47.25 -23.53 5.14
N GLU A 556 -45.99 -23.17 4.82
CA GLU A 556 -45.70 -22.01 3.99
C GLU A 556 -46.11 -22.26 2.55
N GLU A 557 -46.84 -21.32 1.96
CA GLU A 557 -47.32 -21.42 0.58
C GLU A 557 -46.48 -20.60 -0.36
N LEU A 558 -45.94 -21.24 -1.38
CA LEU A 558 -45.28 -20.57 -2.52
C LEU A 558 -46.18 -20.68 -3.74
N THR A 559 -46.63 -19.55 -4.25
CA THR A 559 -47.39 -19.47 -5.51
C THR A 559 -46.47 -18.88 -6.57
N SER A 560 -46.17 -19.65 -7.60
CA SER A 560 -45.47 -19.16 -8.78
C SER A 560 -46.39 -19.13 -9.98
N VAL A 561 -46.19 -18.15 -10.81
CA VAL A 561 -46.91 -18.01 -12.05
C VAL A 561 -45.90 -18.17 -13.18
N SER A 562 -46.12 -19.12 -14.07
CA SER A 562 -45.24 -19.24 -15.24
C SER A 562 -45.39 -17.99 -16.10
N ALA A 563 -44.26 -17.54 -16.67
CA ALA A 563 -44.06 -16.21 -17.29
C ALA A 563 -44.92 -15.88 -18.52
N SER A 564 -45.93 -16.69 -18.81
CA SER A 564 -46.82 -16.51 -19.96
C SER A 564 -48.11 -15.70 -19.66
N SER A 565 -48.20 -14.97 -18.51
CA SER A 565 -49.49 -14.41 -18.14
C SER A 565 -49.54 -12.87 -18.14
N GLY A 566 -49.76 -12.28 -19.32
CA GLY A 566 -50.17 -10.86 -19.41
C GLY A 566 -51.51 -10.55 -18.73
N MET A 567 -52.37 -11.56 -18.48
CA MET A 567 -53.62 -11.37 -17.80
C MET A 567 -53.52 -11.28 -16.28
N LEU A 568 -52.48 -11.88 -15.70
CA LEU A 568 -52.29 -11.83 -14.25
C LEU A 568 -51.80 -10.45 -13.75
N SER A 569 -51.09 -9.72 -14.59
CA SER A 569 -50.67 -8.34 -14.28
C SER A 569 -51.84 -7.38 -14.16
N MET A 570 -52.98 -7.67 -14.81
CA MET A 570 -54.21 -6.89 -14.65
C MET A 570 -55.01 -7.26 -13.38
N MET A 571 -54.83 -8.45 -12.84
CA MET A 571 -55.55 -8.90 -11.65
C MET A 571 -54.78 -8.71 -10.33
N MET A 572 -53.45 -8.46 -10.38
CA MET A 572 -52.61 -8.16 -9.23
C MET A 572 -51.99 -6.78 -9.32
N PRO A 573 -52.57 -5.73 -8.71
CA PRO A 573 -52.10 -4.35 -8.85
C PRO A 573 -50.75 -4.04 -8.22
N SER A 574 -50.08 -4.97 -7.60
CA SER A 574 -48.87 -4.68 -6.80
C SER A 574 -47.73 -5.68 -6.91
N SER A 575 -47.75 -6.61 -7.86
CA SER A 575 -46.55 -7.43 -8.10
C SER A 575 -45.76 -6.86 -9.26
N ASN A 576 -44.46 -6.62 -9.03
CA ASN A 576 -43.45 -6.18 -10.02
C ASN A 576 -43.16 -7.27 -11.10
N VAL A 577 -44.16 -7.94 -11.59
CA VAL A 577 -44.05 -8.79 -12.77
C VAL A 577 -44.07 -7.83 -13.96
N SER A 578 -42.91 -7.53 -14.51
CA SER A 578 -42.81 -6.77 -15.75
C SER A 578 -43.67 -7.43 -16.84
N ALA A 579 -44.77 -6.78 -17.19
CA ALA A 579 -45.64 -7.22 -18.27
C ALA A 579 -45.02 -7.04 -19.65
N ASN A 580 -43.77 -6.58 -19.71
CA ASN A 580 -43.04 -6.31 -20.92
C ASN A 580 -42.25 -7.53 -21.35
N GLY A 581 -42.43 -7.94 -22.58
CA GLY A 581 -41.61 -8.94 -23.25
C GLY A 581 -40.17 -8.46 -23.48
N PRO A 582 -39.35 -9.26 -24.14
CA PRO A 582 -37.96 -8.92 -24.43
C PRO A 582 -37.86 -7.66 -25.28
N SER A 583 -36.75 -6.97 -25.17
CA SER A 583 -36.37 -5.88 -26.06
C SER A 583 -35.93 -6.44 -27.44
N ILE A 584 -35.87 -5.55 -28.41
CA ILE A 584 -35.32 -5.89 -29.74
C ILE A 584 -33.88 -6.38 -29.61
N ARG A 585 -33.09 -5.75 -28.77
CA ARG A 585 -31.70 -6.12 -28.52
C ARG A 585 -31.58 -7.52 -27.89
N GLU A 586 -32.37 -7.82 -26.86
CA GLU A 586 -32.35 -9.13 -26.20
C GLU A 586 -32.63 -10.29 -27.16
N ILE A 587 -33.39 -10.06 -28.21
CA ILE A 587 -33.66 -11.05 -29.26
C ILE A 587 -32.73 -10.92 -30.47
N GLY A 588 -31.60 -10.20 -30.37
CA GLY A 588 -30.58 -10.10 -31.41
C GLY A 588 -30.90 -9.12 -32.55
N GLY A 589 -31.79 -8.15 -32.33
CA GLY A 589 -32.16 -7.18 -33.35
C GLY A 589 -31.14 -6.09 -33.62
N ASN A 590 -30.17 -5.91 -32.76
CA ASN A 590 -29.04 -5.00 -32.95
C ASN A 590 -27.72 -5.77 -33.09
N SER A 591 -26.99 -5.52 -34.19
CA SER A 591 -25.70 -6.18 -34.48
C SER A 591 -24.49 -5.45 -33.89
N LEU A 592 -24.67 -4.27 -33.30
CA LEU A 592 -23.61 -3.55 -32.62
C LEU A 592 -23.57 -3.95 -31.14
N PRO A 593 -22.37 -4.13 -30.57
CA PRO A 593 -22.26 -4.40 -29.15
C PRO A 593 -22.73 -3.20 -28.33
N ASN A 594 -23.35 -3.48 -27.19
CA ASN A 594 -23.75 -2.47 -26.22
C ASN A 594 -22.70 -2.26 -25.10
N SER A 595 -21.80 -3.23 -24.99
CA SER A 595 -20.66 -3.14 -24.06
C SER A 595 -19.43 -3.78 -24.69
N VAL A 596 -18.29 -3.17 -24.42
CA VAL A 596 -16.98 -3.71 -24.79
C VAL A 596 -16.11 -3.71 -23.55
N GLU A 597 -15.51 -4.84 -23.25
CA GLU A 597 -14.58 -5.00 -22.15
C GLU A 597 -13.18 -5.22 -22.71
N ILE A 598 -12.24 -4.40 -22.27
CA ILE A 598 -10.83 -4.46 -22.67
C ILE A 598 -10.02 -4.89 -21.47
N TYR A 599 -9.30 -5.99 -21.61
CA TYR A 599 -8.40 -6.53 -20.60
C TYR A 599 -6.97 -6.14 -20.93
N PRO A 600 -6.38 -5.11 -20.26
CA PRO A 600 -4.99 -4.72 -20.51
C PRO A 600 -4.02 -5.86 -20.21
N LEU A 601 -2.86 -5.85 -20.89
CA LEU A 601 -1.86 -6.91 -20.71
C LEU A 601 -1.22 -6.89 -19.30
N ASP A 602 -0.96 -5.68 -18.80
CA ASP A 602 -0.46 -5.39 -17.45
C ASP A 602 -0.87 -3.96 -17.03
N PHE A 603 -0.56 -3.60 -15.81
CA PHE A 603 -0.93 -2.29 -15.27
C PHE A 603 -0.28 -1.10 -16.00
N ASP A 604 0.94 -1.26 -16.48
CA ASP A 604 1.64 -0.20 -17.24
C ASP A 604 1.00 0.01 -18.61
N ARG A 605 0.60 -1.08 -19.29
CA ARG A 605 -0.07 -1.02 -20.60
C ARG A 605 -1.52 -0.56 -20.50
N LYS A 606 -2.14 -0.66 -19.34
CA LYS A 606 -3.46 -0.08 -19.08
C LYS A 606 -3.50 1.40 -19.47
N PHE A 607 -2.45 2.17 -19.14
CA PHE A 607 -2.37 3.58 -19.51
C PHE A 607 -2.28 3.78 -21.03
N LEU A 608 -1.65 2.86 -21.76
CA LEU A 608 -1.63 2.91 -23.23
C LEU A 608 -3.01 2.63 -23.82
N VAL A 609 -3.81 1.76 -23.16
CA VAL A 609 -5.20 1.53 -23.57
C VAL A 609 -6.05 2.76 -23.33
N THR A 610 -5.94 3.39 -22.14
CA THR A 610 -6.71 4.61 -21.83
C THR A 610 -6.30 5.78 -22.74
N ASP A 611 -5.01 5.99 -22.97
CA ASP A 611 -4.52 7.01 -23.92
C ASP A 611 -5.07 6.77 -25.33
N TYR A 612 -5.15 5.50 -25.78
CA TYR A 612 -5.75 5.15 -27.06
C TYR A 612 -7.24 5.46 -27.11
N LEU A 613 -7.97 5.18 -26.04
CA LEU A 613 -9.41 5.50 -25.95
C LEU A 613 -9.65 7.01 -25.89
N ASP A 614 -8.82 7.75 -25.17
CA ASP A 614 -8.92 9.22 -25.05
C ASP A 614 -8.62 9.91 -26.38
N ALA A 615 -7.69 9.36 -27.18
CA ALA A 615 -7.38 9.86 -28.52
C ALA A 615 -8.62 9.91 -29.44
N TRP A 616 -9.59 8.98 -29.28
CA TRP A 616 -10.86 9.04 -30.01
C TRP A 616 -11.63 10.33 -29.77
N ASN A 617 -11.59 10.83 -28.56
CA ASN A 617 -12.31 12.04 -28.16
C ASN A 617 -11.49 13.33 -28.36
N GLU A 618 -10.17 13.23 -28.26
CA GLU A 618 -9.27 14.40 -28.22
C GLU A 618 -8.67 14.76 -29.57
N ASP A 619 -8.26 13.79 -30.37
CA ASP A 619 -7.58 14.04 -31.64
C ASP A 619 -8.49 14.70 -32.68
N GLU A 620 -7.95 15.67 -33.44
CA GLU A 620 -8.66 16.35 -34.53
C GLU A 620 -9.11 15.39 -35.63
N THR A 621 -8.28 14.41 -35.95
CA THR A 621 -8.57 13.39 -36.97
C THR A 621 -8.09 12.03 -36.54
N ILE A 622 -8.88 10.99 -36.81
CA ILE A 622 -8.55 9.59 -36.52
C ILE A 622 -8.69 8.76 -37.80
N GLN A 623 -7.73 7.86 -38.00
CA GLN A 623 -7.77 6.90 -39.10
C GLN A 623 -8.48 5.64 -38.62
N VAL A 624 -9.56 5.24 -39.33
CA VAL A 624 -10.30 4.01 -39.10
C VAL A 624 -10.31 3.23 -40.42
N GLY A 625 -9.48 2.19 -40.52
CA GLY A 625 -9.26 1.48 -41.77
C GLY A 625 -8.73 2.44 -42.86
N ASP A 626 -9.44 2.52 -43.99
CA ASP A 626 -9.11 3.42 -45.09
C ASP A 626 -9.71 4.84 -44.94
N ASN A 627 -10.57 5.07 -43.94
CA ASN A 627 -11.25 6.33 -43.72
C ASN A 627 -10.54 7.19 -42.67
N VAL A 628 -10.57 8.52 -42.90
CA VAL A 628 -10.13 9.50 -41.88
C VAL A 628 -11.37 10.24 -41.39
N LEU A 629 -11.66 10.13 -40.11
CA LEU A 629 -12.80 10.75 -39.48
C LEU A 629 -12.37 12.03 -38.75
N ALA A 630 -13.02 13.15 -39.00
CA ALA A 630 -12.85 14.36 -38.25
C ALA A 630 -13.53 14.28 -36.87
N LYS A 631 -13.09 15.09 -35.92
CA LYS A 631 -13.67 15.13 -34.56
C LYS A 631 -15.15 15.44 -34.58
N GLU A 632 -15.59 16.30 -35.48
CA GLU A 632 -17.01 16.73 -35.62
C GLU A 632 -17.92 15.60 -36.13
N ASP A 633 -17.35 14.58 -36.81
CA ASP A 633 -18.09 13.44 -37.36
C ASP A 633 -18.17 12.25 -36.38
N ARG A 634 -17.54 12.35 -35.20
CA ARG A 634 -17.49 11.31 -34.19
C ARG A 634 -18.35 11.65 -32.98
N TYR A 635 -18.99 10.63 -32.42
CA TYR A 635 -19.64 10.75 -31.11
C TYR A 635 -18.60 10.57 -30.00
N GLU A 636 -18.69 11.39 -28.95
CA GLU A 636 -17.90 11.21 -27.75
C GLU A 636 -18.25 9.86 -27.09
N VAL A 637 -17.25 9.08 -26.74
CA VAL A 637 -17.42 7.80 -26.05
C VAL A 637 -16.57 7.82 -24.79
N LYS A 638 -17.22 7.65 -23.64
CA LYS A 638 -16.56 7.54 -22.33
C LYS A 638 -16.51 6.09 -21.89
N TYR A 639 -15.45 5.75 -21.22
CA TYR A 639 -15.24 4.43 -20.63
C TYR A 639 -15.25 4.51 -19.10
N SER A 640 -15.45 3.39 -18.44
CA SER A 640 -15.35 3.23 -16.99
C SER A 640 -14.11 2.42 -16.65
N ASP A 641 -13.29 2.97 -15.76
CA ASP A 641 -12.12 2.33 -15.18
C ASP A 641 -12.28 2.27 -13.66
N ASN A 642 -12.96 1.26 -13.20
CA ASN A 642 -13.25 1.08 -11.78
C ASN A 642 -11.99 0.79 -10.96
N LEU A 643 -10.98 0.16 -11.58
CA LEU A 643 -9.75 -0.20 -10.91
C LEU A 643 -8.90 1.03 -10.57
N GLU A 644 -8.77 1.97 -11.51
CA GLU A 644 -8.00 3.20 -11.28
C GLU A 644 -8.56 4.01 -10.11
N LEU A 645 -9.88 4.11 -10.03
CA LEU A 645 -10.53 4.81 -8.93
C LEU A 645 -10.20 4.16 -7.58
N ILE A 646 -10.38 2.85 -7.45
CA ILE A 646 -10.11 2.12 -6.22
C ILE A 646 -8.64 2.31 -5.81
N ILE A 647 -7.72 2.15 -6.76
CA ILE A 647 -6.28 2.30 -6.53
C ILE A 647 -5.94 3.72 -6.10
N THR A 648 -6.49 4.73 -6.77
CA THR A 648 -6.25 6.14 -6.43
C THR A 648 -6.76 6.47 -5.03
N MET A 649 -7.94 5.98 -4.65
CA MET A 649 -8.48 6.16 -3.30
C MET A 649 -7.61 5.46 -2.25
N VAL A 650 -7.21 4.22 -2.49
CA VAL A 650 -6.38 3.43 -1.56
C VAL A 650 -4.98 4.06 -1.41
N ASN A 651 -4.33 4.43 -2.52
CA ASN A 651 -3.04 5.12 -2.49
C ASN A 651 -3.13 6.46 -1.74
N GLY A 652 -4.19 7.23 -1.97
CA GLY A 652 -4.44 8.47 -1.25
C GLY A 652 -4.59 8.27 0.26
N MET A 653 -5.32 7.23 0.68
CA MET A 653 -5.44 6.86 2.10
C MET A 653 -4.09 6.47 2.70
N ILE A 654 -3.29 5.66 1.99
CA ILE A 654 -1.96 5.24 2.44
C ILE A 654 -1.03 6.43 2.55
N ASP A 655 -1.05 7.35 1.61
CA ASP A 655 -0.22 8.55 1.63
C ASP A 655 -0.58 9.45 2.83
N ILE A 656 -1.86 9.67 3.11
CA ILE A 656 -2.32 10.42 4.28
C ILE A 656 -1.83 9.76 5.58
N VAL A 657 -2.04 8.45 5.73
CA VAL A 657 -1.58 7.70 6.91
C VAL A 657 -0.06 7.74 7.04
N THR A 658 0.65 7.57 5.92
CA THR A 658 2.12 7.61 5.89
C THR A 658 2.66 8.98 6.31
N VAL A 659 2.08 10.07 5.78
CA VAL A 659 2.45 11.45 6.15
C VAL A 659 2.18 11.71 7.63
N ALA A 660 1.02 11.30 8.14
CA ALA A 660 0.68 11.43 9.55
C ALA A 660 1.69 10.69 10.45
N LEU A 661 2.01 9.43 10.12
CA LEU A 661 3.00 8.63 10.85
C LEU A 661 4.41 9.22 10.76
N ILE A 662 4.82 9.75 9.61
CA ILE A 662 6.10 10.47 9.45
C ILE A 662 6.13 11.70 10.35
N CYS A 663 5.06 12.48 10.42
CA CYS A 663 4.98 13.63 11.32
C CYS A 663 5.17 13.23 12.80
N PHE A 664 4.51 12.15 13.25
CA PHE A 664 4.69 11.64 14.61
C PHE A 664 6.11 11.12 14.87
N THR A 665 6.67 10.39 13.91
CA THR A 665 8.04 9.86 14.06
C THR A 665 9.10 10.96 13.94
N ALA A 666 8.86 12.04 13.19
CA ALA A 666 9.71 13.22 13.14
C ALA A 666 9.83 13.89 14.52
N LEU A 667 8.73 13.94 15.29
CA LEU A 667 8.78 14.43 16.68
C LEU A 667 9.72 13.56 17.55
N SER A 668 9.61 12.22 17.43
CA SER A 668 10.53 11.29 18.12
C SER A 668 11.99 11.51 17.72
N LEU A 669 12.23 11.83 16.45
CA LEU A 669 13.56 12.14 15.93
C LEU A 669 14.12 13.43 16.53
N VAL A 670 13.30 14.48 16.70
CA VAL A 670 13.67 15.72 17.38
C VAL A 670 14.07 15.44 18.84
N VAL A 671 13.26 14.63 19.55
CA VAL A 671 13.57 14.23 20.93
C VAL A 671 14.90 13.47 21.00
N SER A 672 15.16 12.54 20.07
CA SER A 672 16.45 11.84 19.96
C SER A 672 17.61 12.78 19.71
N CYS A 673 17.46 13.80 18.84
CA CYS A 673 18.47 14.83 18.61
C CYS A 673 18.79 15.63 19.87
N VAL A 674 17.78 16.04 20.63
CA VAL A 674 17.96 16.78 21.90
C VAL A 674 18.67 15.89 22.92
N MET A 675 18.28 14.62 23.04
CA MET A 675 18.93 13.69 23.95
C MET A 675 20.41 13.48 23.59
N ILE A 676 20.75 13.30 22.32
CA ILE A 676 22.13 13.19 21.86
C ILE A 676 22.91 14.46 22.17
N ALA A 677 22.34 15.65 21.96
CA ALA A 677 22.97 16.92 22.27
C ALA A 677 23.27 17.04 23.77
N ILE A 678 22.32 16.65 24.63
CA ILE A 678 22.52 16.67 26.10
C ILE A 678 23.62 15.70 26.52
N ILE A 679 23.56 14.43 26.05
CA ILE A 679 24.58 13.43 26.42
C ILE A 679 25.97 13.85 25.93
N THR A 680 26.06 14.39 24.71
CA THR A 680 27.33 14.92 24.18
C THR A 680 27.84 16.12 24.99
N TYR A 681 26.93 17.02 25.42
CA TYR A 681 27.30 18.15 26.26
C TYR A 681 27.86 17.70 27.63
N VAL A 682 27.21 16.73 28.27
CA VAL A 682 27.68 16.12 29.52
C VAL A 682 29.05 15.47 29.30
N SER A 683 29.24 14.75 28.20
CA SER A 683 30.53 14.14 27.86
C SER A 683 31.65 15.18 27.69
N VAL A 684 31.35 16.34 27.10
CA VAL A 684 32.29 17.47 26.99
C VAL A 684 32.66 18.01 28.35
N MET A 685 31.69 18.15 29.27
CA MET A 685 31.92 18.67 30.62
C MET A 685 32.83 17.76 31.45
N GLU A 686 32.68 16.44 31.35
CA GLU A 686 33.55 15.46 32.00
C GLU A 686 34.99 15.45 31.45
N ARG A 687 35.23 15.94 30.23
CA ARG A 687 36.51 15.93 29.54
C ARG A 687 37.16 17.31 29.48
N VAL A 688 36.73 18.26 30.32
CA VAL A 688 37.28 19.64 30.32
C VAL A 688 38.77 19.62 30.51
N LYS A 689 39.31 18.77 31.42
CA LYS A 689 40.77 18.63 31.65
C LYS A 689 41.50 18.12 30.38
N GLU A 690 40.99 17.11 29.70
CA GLU A 690 41.58 16.58 28.46
C GLU A 690 41.62 17.68 27.37
N ILE A 691 40.55 18.47 27.24
CA ILE A 691 40.48 19.62 26.33
C ILE A 691 41.53 20.67 26.71
N GLY A 692 41.69 20.94 28.03
CA GLY A 692 42.70 21.83 28.55
C GLY A 692 44.12 21.40 28.17
N VAL A 693 44.44 20.12 28.31
CA VAL A 693 45.75 19.55 27.94
C VAL A 693 45.97 19.66 26.41
N ILE A 694 45.02 19.28 25.58
CA ILE A 694 45.15 19.38 24.12
C ILE A 694 45.42 20.83 23.71
N ARG A 695 44.74 21.79 24.32
CA ARG A 695 44.90 23.20 23.99
C ARG A 695 46.18 23.81 24.58
N SER A 696 46.64 23.39 25.73
CA SER A 696 47.93 23.85 26.31
C SER A 696 49.14 23.35 25.50
N LEU A 697 49.00 22.20 24.84
CA LEU A 697 49.98 21.64 23.89
C LEU A 697 49.93 22.30 22.50
N GLY A 698 49.16 23.37 22.32
CA GLY A 698 49.11 24.12 21.06
C GLY A 698 47.99 23.70 20.12
N GLY A 699 47.05 22.79 20.52
CA GLY A 699 45.91 22.41 19.72
C GLY A 699 44.95 23.59 19.47
N ARG A 700 44.47 23.73 18.23
CA ARG A 700 43.58 24.82 17.83
C ARG A 700 42.15 24.55 18.29
N LYS A 701 41.32 25.59 18.39
CA LYS A 701 39.88 25.47 18.59
C LYS A 701 39.21 24.54 17.57
N LYS A 702 39.67 24.58 16.32
CA LYS A 702 39.17 23.72 15.23
C LYS A 702 39.53 22.25 15.46
N ASP A 703 40.71 21.94 15.97
CA ASP A 703 41.17 20.57 16.19
C ASP A 703 40.33 19.88 17.27
N VAL A 704 40.01 20.62 18.35
CA VAL A 704 39.10 20.18 19.41
C VAL A 704 37.70 19.94 18.83
N SER A 705 37.19 20.90 18.02
CA SER A 705 35.89 20.72 17.39
C SER A 705 35.86 19.51 16.45
N HIS A 706 36.92 19.29 15.64
CA HIS A 706 37.01 18.10 14.76
C HIS A 706 37.00 16.79 15.53
N LEU A 707 37.60 16.74 16.72
CA LEU A 707 37.59 15.53 17.56
C LEU A 707 36.16 15.17 18.00
N PHE A 708 35.38 16.16 18.49
CA PHE A 708 34.01 15.94 18.92
C PHE A 708 33.05 15.69 17.74
N ASN A 709 33.26 16.38 16.60
CA ASN A 709 32.49 16.13 15.39
C ASN A 709 32.74 14.70 14.84
N ALA A 710 33.97 14.20 14.91
CA ALA A 710 34.26 12.81 14.54
C ALA A 710 33.61 11.82 15.51
N GLU A 711 33.53 12.14 16.81
CA GLU A 711 32.82 11.33 17.80
C GLU A 711 31.32 11.26 17.49
N THR A 712 30.66 12.40 17.24
CA THR A 712 29.23 12.46 16.89
C THR A 712 28.93 11.80 15.55
N PHE A 713 29.80 11.92 14.56
CA PHE A 713 29.70 11.23 13.31
C PHE A 713 29.69 9.70 13.50
N MET A 714 30.62 9.16 14.28
CA MET A 714 30.66 7.72 14.58
C MET A 714 29.43 7.24 15.33
N ILE A 715 28.96 8.00 16.32
CA ILE A 715 27.73 7.69 17.06
C ILE A 715 26.56 7.64 16.09
N GLY A 716 26.45 8.61 15.16
CA GLY A 716 25.41 8.63 14.14
C GLY A 716 25.46 7.44 13.20
N LEU A 717 26.66 7.06 12.76
CA LEU A 717 26.83 5.88 11.91
C LEU A 717 26.44 4.60 12.65
N CYS A 718 26.92 4.43 13.89
CA CYS A 718 26.56 3.26 14.70
C CYS A 718 25.07 3.22 15.02
N SER A 719 24.44 4.35 15.37
CA SER A 719 23.00 4.45 15.64
C SER A 719 22.18 4.15 14.40
N GLY A 720 22.58 4.66 13.22
CA GLY A 720 21.92 4.40 11.96
C GLY A 720 21.99 2.93 11.56
N VAL A 721 23.18 2.33 11.57
CA VAL A 721 23.37 0.93 11.24
C VAL A 721 22.60 0.01 12.20
N PHE A 722 22.70 0.29 13.51
CA PHE A 722 21.96 -0.47 14.53
C PHE A 722 20.45 -0.30 14.37
N GLY A 723 19.97 0.93 14.15
CA GLY A 723 18.57 1.23 13.93
C GLY A 723 17.99 0.46 12.71
N ILE A 724 18.71 0.46 11.60
CA ILE A 724 18.31 -0.29 10.40
C ILE A 724 18.34 -1.80 10.64
N ALA A 725 19.35 -2.33 11.32
CA ALA A 725 19.41 -3.76 11.66
C ALA A 725 18.21 -4.19 12.51
N VAL A 726 17.85 -3.38 13.52
CA VAL A 726 16.64 -3.62 14.33
C VAL A 726 15.37 -3.49 13.51
N THR A 727 15.28 -2.52 12.59
CA THR A 727 14.14 -2.38 11.69
C THR A 727 13.93 -3.63 10.83
N TYR A 728 14.98 -4.17 10.20
CA TYR A 728 14.88 -5.41 9.43
C TYR A 728 14.45 -6.60 10.29
N LEU A 729 14.95 -6.70 11.53
CA LEU A 729 14.57 -7.77 12.45
C LEU A 729 13.08 -7.65 12.84
N VAL A 730 12.60 -6.44 13.16
CA VAL A 730 11.20 -6.18 13.50
C VAL A 730 10.32 -6.42 12.28
N SER A 731 10.73 -5.98 11.08
CA SER A 731 10.01 -6.22 9.83
C SER A 731 9.84 -7.72 9.54
N LEU A 732 10.88 -8.53 9.79
CA LEU A 732 10.80 -9.97 9.64
C LEU A 732 9.77 -10.60 10.59
N ILE A 733 9.76 -10.17 11.86
CA ILE A 733 8.79 -10.66 12.85
C ILE A 733 7.38 -10.25 12.45
N LEU A 734 7.17 -8.99 12.03
CA LEU A 734 5.88 -8.48 11.58
C LEU A 734 5.37 -9.25 10.37
N ASN A 735 6.22 -9.52 9.37
CA ASN A 735 5.83 -10.29 8.19
C ASN A 735 5.36 -11.71 8.56
N ILE A 736 6.07 -12.41 9.47
CA ILE A 736 5.66 -13.73 9.94
C ILE A 736 4.29 -13.67 10.64
N VAL A 737 4.09 -12.68 11.52
CA VAL A 737 2.84 -12.52 12.25
C VAL A 737 1.69 -12.20 11.30
N VAL A 738 1.87 -11.24 10.39
CA VAL A 738 0.83 -10.85 9.43
C VAL A 738 0.49 -12.00 8.50
N HIS A 739 1.49 -12.70 7.95
CA HIS A 739 1.26 -13.88 7.11
C HIS A 739 0.39 -14.93 7.81
N GLN A 740 0.61 -15.17 9.11
CA GLN A 740 -0.17 -16.16 9.86
C GLN A 740 -1.65 -15.77 10.04
N PHE A 741 -1.97 -14.47 10.08
CA PHE A 741 -3.35 -14.00 10.27
C PHE A 741 -4.07 -13.67 8.96
N THR A 742 -3.36 -13.22 7.95
CA THR A 742 -3.97 -12.68 6.70
C THR A 742 -3.57 -13.46 5.45
N GLY A 743 -2.58 -14.34 5.53
CA GLY A 743 -2.02 -15.02 4.35
C GLY A 743 -1.19 -14.10 3.44
N VAL A 744 -0.98 -12.84 3.80
CA VAL A 744 -0.28 -11.86 2.97
C VAL A 744 1.22 -11.90 3.26
N ASP A 745 2.02 -12.05 2.21
CA ASP A 745 3.47 -12.02 2.28
C ASP A 745 4.00 -10.56 2.23
N SER A 746 5.06 -10.30 3.00
CA SER A 746 5.92 -9.12 2.84
C SER A 746 5.26 -7.74 2.95
N ILE A 747 4.36 -7.52 3.95
CA ILE A 747 3.77 -6.20 4.24
C ILE A 747 4.80 -5.18 4.74
N CYS A 748 5.92 -5.63 5.31
CA CYS A 748 7.01 -4.78 5.76
C CYS A 748 8.26 -5.04 4.92
N ALA A 749 8.53 -4.19 3.94
CA ALA A 749 9.71 -4.29 3.08
C ALA A 749 10.43 -2.94 3.01
N LEU A 750 11.62 -2.84 3.65
CA LEU A 750 12.44 -1.64 3.56
C LEU A 750 13.43 -1.77 2.38
N PRO A 751 13.29 -1.00 1.29
CA PRO A 751 14.23 -1.02 0.18
C PRO A 751 15.65 -0.62 0.66
N TRP A 752 16.69 -1.25 0.11
CA TRP A 752 18.09 -1.02 0.51
C TRP A 752 18.53 0.44 0.35
N TRP A 753 18.01 1.14 -0.66
CA TRP A 753 18.33 2.55 -0.90
C TRP A 753 17.72 3.47 0.17
N GLN A 754 16.50 3.17 0.67
CA GLN A 754 15.89 3.89 1.79
C GLN A 754 16.66 3.63 3.08
N ALA A 755 17.10 2.40 3.32
CA ALA A 755 17.95 2.05 4.44
C ALA A 755 19.25 2.87 4.42
N PHE A 756 19.89 3.02 3.26
CA PHE A 756 21.08 3.84 3.10
C PHE A 756 20.81 5.34 3.37
N ILE A 757 19.71 5.88 2.84
CA ILE A 757 19.30 7.27 3.12
C ILE A 757 19.08 7.47 4.62
N MET A 758 18.44 6.53 5.32
CA MET A 758 18.19 6.64 6.75
C MET A 758 19.49 6.63 7.58
N ILE A 759 20.50 5.88 7.16
CA ILE A 759 21.84 5.96 7.79
C ILE A 759 22.45 7.34 7.58
N LEU A 760 22.36 7.92 6.38
CA LEU A 760 22.83 9.28 6.12
C LEU A 760 22.09 10.33 6.95
N VAL A 761 20.77 10.19 7.08
CA VAL A 761 19.93 11.06 7.93
C VAL A 761 20.37 10.94 9.39
N SER A 762 20.62 9.72 9.91
CA SER A 762 21.16 9.50 11.24
C SER A 762 22.47 10.25 11.47
N VAL A 763 23.41 10.14 10.54
CA VAL A 763 24.70 10.82 10.60
C VAL A 763 24.53 12.35 10.56
N ALA A 764 23.69 12.85 9.68
CA ALA A 764 23.43 14.28 9.55
C ALA A 764 22.81 14.87 10.83
N LEU A 765 21.81 14.20 11.39
CA LEU A 765 21.13 14.62 12.62
C LEU A 765 22.06 14.62 13.83
N THR A 766 22.85 13.57 14.00
CA THR A 766 23.84 13.49 15.09
C THR A 766 24.95 14.51 14.91
N ALA A 767 25.39 14.78 13.69
CA ALA A 767 26.37 15.84 13.42
C ALA A 767 25.78 17.22 13.79
N VAL A 768 24.55 17.53 13.41
CA VAL A 768 23.88 18.79 13.77
C VAL A 768 23.73 18.90 15.29
N SER A 769 23.26 17.84 15.96
CA SER A 769 23.11 17.80 17.44
C SER A 769 24.44 18.00 18.16
N GLY A 770 25.54 17.53 17.58
CA GLY A 770 26.88 17.66 18.14
C GLY A 770 27.56 19.02 17.91
N LEU A 771 27.08 19.86 16.99
CA LEU A 771 27.71 21.14 16.65
C LEU A 771 27.75 22.12 17.84
N ILE A 772 26.67 22.20 18.62
CA ILE A 772 26.59 23.10 19.78
C ILE A 772 27.56 22.64 20.88
N PRO A 773 27.53 21.36 21.32
CA PRO A 773 28.51 20.86 22.30
C PRO A 773 29.97 20.99 21.84
N ALA A 774 30.28 20.68 20.59
CA ALA A 774 31.62 20.76 20.02
C ALA A 774 32.16 22.20 19.98
N LYS A 775 31.31 23.18 19.64
CA LYS A 775 31.67 24.61 19.70
C LYS A 775 31.88 25.07 21.16
N SER A 776 31.05 24.59 22.10
CA SER A 776 31.22 24.90 23.52
C SER A 776 32.54 24.34 24.07
N ALA A 777 32.87 23.09 23.72
CA ALA A 777 34.15 22.47 24.04
C ALA A 777 35.35 23.30 23.54
N ALA A 778 35.29 23.71 22.26
CA ALA A 778 36.37 24.49 21.62
C ALA A 778 36.57 25.89 22.21
N LYS A 779 35.58 26.49 22.87
CA LYS A 779 35.64 27.82 23.49
C LYS A 779 36.21 27.80 24.92
N LYS A 780 36.35 26.66 25.59
CA LYS A 780 36.88 26.57 26.96
C LYS A 780 38.29 27.10 27.02
N ASP A 781 38.57 27.93 28.06
CA ASP A 781 39.91 28.48 28.32
C ASP A 781 40.84 27.37 28.87
N PRO A 782 42.03 27.17 28.31
CA PRO A 782 42.96 26.15 28.79
C PRO A 782 43.36 26.30 30.27
N VAL A 783 43.52 27.53 30.75
CA VAL A 783 43.93 27.79 32.14
C VAL A 783 42.79 27.40 33.10
N VAL A 784 41.58 27.83 32.78
CA VAL A 784 40.40 27.48 33.59
C VAL A 784 40.13 25.97 33.52
N ALA A 785 40.28 25.34 32.33
CA ALA A 785 40.08 23.94 32.15
C ALA A 785 41.05 23.04 32.95
N LEU A 786 42.25 23.49 33.19
CA LEU A 786 43.25 22.78 33.98
C LEU A 786 43.09 23.00 35.49
N ARG A 787 42.46 24.11 35.93
CA ARG A 787 42.19 24.44 37.34
C ARG A 787 40.89 23.87 37.89
N THR A 788 39.96 23.39 37.04
CA THR A 788 38.72 22.75 37.53
C THR A 788 39.06 21.42 38.17
N GLU A 789 38.76 21.28 39.47
CA GLU A 789 38.83 20.02 40.21
C GLU A 789 37.83 18.98 39.71
#